data_cb26b8874870580b2c490b88ea8f9015
#
_entry.id   cb26b8874870580b2c490b88ea8f9015
#
_cell.length_a   1.000
_cell.length_b   1.000
_cell.length_c   1.000
_cell.angle_alpha   90.00
_cell.angle_beta   90.00
_cell.angle_gamma   90.00
#
_symmetry.space_group_name_H-M   'P 1'
#
loop_
_entity.id
_entity.type
_entity.pdbx_description
1 polymer ?
#
loop_
_entity_poly.entity_id
_entity_poly.type
_entity_poly.pdbx_seq_one_letter_code
_entity_poly.pdbx_strand_id
1 'polypeptide(L)'
;MKKNVLAVALALMASIGAYAEKNTVSSPDGKLNVVVEDRDGKLYYSIDYAGKRMMEESQLGLLANVGDFSQGLTYQGKNEIKVEKSYDLRTAKFSHVDYHANQLNVTYINGKKQPMTVTFNVSNNDVAFRYTFDQLKAQHIIVSEEKTAFNLPKVTTTYLCPQSDPLIGFARTKPSYEEDYKVDQPLTAKSGYGHGYTFPCLFKVGGDGWVLVSETGTHGNYLGCHISDYDAAKGYQIAFPMEKEADGIGSTSGTFILPGSTPWRTITVGSDLKPLVETTIPYDVVEPRFEASQKYGTGKYAWSWLIWQDESCNYNDQKQFIDLAATMGYEYVLIDALWDTQIGRDKIAELSKYAQSKNVSLMLWYNSNGVANDAPQGPRGIMDNIVARKKEMAWMKSIGIKGIKVDFFGGDKQHTMQQYEDILSDANDYGIQVIFHGCTLPRGWERMYPNYVSSEAVLASENVFFSDYHAKQEAFELTMHPFCRNAVAAMDWGGTIMNKYLSKDNKSRHRRYTTDVFEMASAIMNQAAIQCIAIYPNNLSELPQHEIDFLKSVPTTWDETKFIAGYPGKYAVVARRHGDKWYVAGLNGTDQVMKLTLNLPMLAGKSVTYYHETASKDKKALWPVSQMKTVKVDKKGNLKVVMQPKGGLIVEK
;
A
#
# COMPACT_ATOMS: atom_id res chain seq x y z
N MET A 1 -2.16 79.55 50.55
CA MET A 1 -3.06 79.00 49.59
C MET A 1 -2.23 78.19 48.57
N LYS A 2 -2.16 76.86 48.74
CA LYS A 2 -1.50 75.96 47.80
C LYS A 2 -2.59 75.08 47.22
N LYS A 3 -2.75 75.09 45.87
CA LYS A 3 -3.68 74.27 45.15
C LYS A 3 -2.99 72.92 44.82
N ASN A 4 -3.56 71.83 45.30
CA ASN A 4 -3.16 70.49 44.87
C ASN A 4 -3.88 70.17 43.57
N VAL A 5 -3.10 69.78 42.53
CA VAL A 5 -3.59 69.24 41.30
C VAL A 5 -3.39 67.70 41.38
N LEU A 6 -4.50 67.00 41.40
CA LEU A 6 -4.53 65.54 41.37
C LEU A 6 -4.49 65.09 39.92
N ALA A 7 -3.41 64.44 39.49
CA ALA A 7 -3.29 63.85 38.17
C ALA A 7 -3.85 62.41 38.24
N VAL A 8 -4.95 62.18 37.54
CA VAL A 8 -5.51 60.82 37.31
C VAL A 8 -4.84 60.23 36.09
N ALA A 9 -3.97 59.24 36.29
CA ALA A 9 -3.41 58.44 35.18
C ALA A 9 -4.43 57.37 34.77
N LEU A 10 -5.08 57.52 33.63
CA LEU A 10 -5.87 56.46 32.98
C LEU A 10 -4.89 55.44 32.38
N ALA A 11 -4.77 54.27 32.98
CA ALA A 11 -4.13 53.11 32.38
C ALA A 11 -5.08 52.50 31.33
N LEU A 12 -4.86 52.76 30.06
CA LEU A 12 -5.46 52.00 28.98
C LEU A 12 -4.79 50.59 29.00
N MET A 13 -5.48 49.59 29.56
CA MET A 13 -5.17 48.21 29.24
C MET A 13 -5.68 47.94 27.83
N ALA A 14 -4.77 48.01 26.84
CA ALA A 14 -5.02 47.41 25.53
C ALA A 14 -5.10 45.91 25.74
N SER A 15 -6.32 45.34 25.69
CA SER A 15 -6.51 43.93 25.48
C SER A 15 -6.00 43.61 24.08
N ILE A 16 -4.77 43.12 23.97
CA ILE A 16 -4.27 42.50 22.78
C ILE A 16 -5.08 41.19 22.67
N GLY A 17 -6.21 41.23 21.98
CA GLY A 17 -6.86 40.03 21.49
C GLY A 17 -5.82 39.30 20.67
N ALA A 18 -5.46 38.09 21.08
CA ALA A 18 -4.62 37.22 20.29
C ALA A 18 -5.39 36.95 18.98
N TYR A 19 -5.02 37.67 17.92
CA TYR A 19 -5.50 37.33 16.57
C TYR A 19 -4.93 35.96 16.24
N ALA A 20 -5.81 35.03 15.87
CA ALA A 20 -5.42 33.74 15.35
C ALA A 20 -4.50 33.92 14.15
N GLU A 21 -3.25 33.46 14.24
CA GLU A 21 -2.32 33.50 13.12
C GLU A 21 -2.76 32.46 12.08
N LYS A 22 -3.08 32.94 10.89
CA LYS A 22 -3.59 32.12 9.79
C LYS A 22 -2.56 32.05 8.66
N ASN A 23 -2.04 30.87 8.41
CA ASN A 23 -1.09 30.60 7.35
C ASN A 23 -1.77 29.74 6.28
N THR A 24 -1.59 30.07 5.00
CA THR A 24 -2.19 29.33 3.88
C THR A 24 -1.11 28.94 2.88
N VAL A 25 -1.20 27.72 2.38
CA VAL A 25 -0.40 27.26 1.26
C VAL A 25 -1.32 26.64 0.22
N SER A 26 -1.11 26.99 -1.05
CA SER A 26 -1.89 26.50 -2.19
C SER A 26 -1.04 25.56 -3.06
N SER A 27 -1.67 24.63 -3.75
CA SER A 27 -1.03 23.83 -4.79
C SER A 27 -0.50 24.69 -5.95
N PRO A 28 0.44 24.18 -6.77
CA PRO A 28 0.91 24.88 -7.95
C PRO A 28 -0.20 25.34 -8.92
N ASP A 29 -1.26 24.55 -9.07
CA ASP A 29 -2.43 24.90 -9.90
C ASP A 29 -3.51 25.74 -9.17
N GLY A 30 -3.32 26.03 -7.88
CA GLY A 30 -4.18 26.87 -7.05
C GLY A 30 -5.50 26.24 -6.60
N LYS A 31 -5.77 24.97 -6.92
CA LYS A 31 -7.04 24.33 -6.57
C LYS A 31 -7.07 23.74 -5.17
N LEU A 32 -5.97 23.19 -4.70
CA LEU A 32 -5.83 22.61 -3.36
C LEU A 32 -5.26 23.65 -2.41
N ASN A 33 -5.99 23.96 -1.34
CA ASN A 33 -5.60 24.97 -0.35
C ASN A 33 -5.59 24.38 1.04
N VAL A 34 -4.49 24.54 1.74
CA VAL A 34 -4.32 24.15 3.14
C VAL A 34 -4.22 25.41 3.98
N VAL A 35 -5.05 25.48 5.00
CA VAL A 35 -5.01 26.56 6.00
C VAL A 35 -4.54 25.98 7.31
N VAL A 36 -3.50 26.59 7.90
CA VAL A 36 -2.97 26.26 9.24
C VAL A 36 -3.25 27.44 10.16
N GLU A 37 -3.93 27.20 11.25
CA GLU A 37 -4.43 28.22 12.18
C GLU A 37 -4.04 27.90 13.62
N ASP A 38 -3.48 28.88 14.33
CA ASP A 38 -3.31 28.83 15.77
C ASP A 38 -4.55 29.46 16.43
N ARG A 39 -5.17 28.71 17.32
CA ARG A 39 -6.30 29.20 18.11
C ARG A 39 -6.11 28.83 19.57
N ASP A 40 -5.93 29.82 20.43
CA ASP A 40 -5.70 29.65 21.86
C ASP A 40 -4.52 28.70 22.16
N GLY A 41 -3.45 28.79 21.38
CA GLY A 41 -2.27 27.95 21.52
C GLY A 41 -2.44 26.49 21.09
N LYS A 42 -3.48 26.17 20.32
CA LYS A 42 -3.69 24.87 19.66
C LYS A 42 -3.67 25.05 18.16
N LEU A 43 -3.04 24.12 17.48
CA LEU A 43 -2.93 24.14 16.03
C LEU A 43 -4.04 23.32 15.38
N TYR A 44 -4.57 23.87 14.29
CA TYR A 44 -5.55 23.23 13.42
C TYR A 44 -5.17 23.40 11.97
N TYR A 45 -5.60 22.47 11.12
CA TYR A 45 -5.53 22.62 9.68
C TYR A 45 -6.88 22.29 9.06
N SER A 46 -7.11 22.82 7.87
CA SER A 46 -8.25 22.46 7.02
C SER A 46 -7.84 22.42 5.56
N ILE A 47 -8.60 21.70 4.73
CA ILE A 47 -8.27 21.52 3.30
C ILE A 47 -9.50 21.84 2.47
N ASP A 48 -9.33 22.74 1.50
CA ASP A 48 -10.30 23.03 0.45
C ASP A 48 -9.73 22.59 -0.92
N TYR A 49 -10.55 21.96 -1.75
CA TYR A 49 -10.21 21.59 -3.12
C TYR A 49 -11.25 22.13 -4.10
N ALA A 50 -10.81 22.93 -5.09
CA ALA A 50 -11.67 23.57 -6.08
C ALA A 50 -12.88 24.31 -5.45
N GLY A 51 -12.65 24.97 -4.29
CA GLY A 51 -13.67 25.71 -3.54
C GLY A 51 -14.61 24.83 -2.70
N LYS A 52 -14.35 23.54 -2.55
CA LYS A 52 -15.12 22.61 -1.73
C LYS A 52 -14.31 22.20 -0.49
N ARG A 53 -14.96 22.16 0.67
CA ARG A 53 -14.34 21.69 1.91
C ARG A 53 -14.18 20.18 1.86
N MET A 54 -12.93 19.70 1.88
CA MET A 54 -12.57 18.27 1.84
C MET A 54 -12.10 17.75 3.20
N MET A 55 -11.52 18.62 4.03
CA MET A 55 -11.15 18.32 5.41
C MET A 55 -11.54 19.50 6.29
N GLU A 56 -12.39 19.26 7.28
CA GLU A 56 -12.77 20.24 8.28
C GLU A 56 -11.60 20.57 9.20
N GLU A 57 -11.78 21.55 10.08
CA GLU A 57 -10.76 21.88 11.08
C GLU A 57 -10.36 20.64 11.86
N SER A 58 -9.09 20.28 11.72
CA SER A 58 -8.48 19.07 12.28
C SER A 58 -7.29 19.46 13.14
N GLN A 59 -7.22 18.95 14.36
CA GLN A 59 -6.15 19.29 15.30
C GLN A 59 -4.79 18.75 14.82
N LEU A 60 -3.72 19.48 15.14
CA LEU A 60 -2.32 19.10 15.02
C LEU A 60 -1.65 19.08 16.38
N GLY A 61 -0.51 18.38 16.48
CA GLY A 61 0.36 18.40 17.65
C GLY A 61 0.67 17.00 18.17
N LEU A 62 1.58 16.95 19.12
CA LEU A 62 2.04 15.71 19.75
C LEU A 62 2.52 15.94 21.19
N LEU A 63 2.57 14.86 21.96
CA LEU A 63 3.16 14.81 23.28
C LEU A 63 4.47 14.04 23.22
N ALA A 64 5.53 14.63 23.80
CA ALA A 64 6.86 14.02 23.81
C ALA A 64 7.54 14.17 25.17
N ASN A 65 8.57 13.35 25.42
CA ASN A 65 9.38 13.41 26.63
C ASN A 65 9.97 14.82 26.89
N VAL A 66 10.21 15.60 25.81
CA VAL A 66 10.76 16.96 25.90
C VAL A 66 9.69 18.01 26.17
N GLY A 67 8.40 17.76 25.89
CA GLY A 67 7.31 18.68 26.19
C GLY A 67 6.02 18.37 25.48
N ASP A 68 4.98 19.15 25.79
CA ASP A 68 3.69 19.14 25.11
C ASP A 68 3.74 20.10 23.93
N PHE A 69 3.47 19.61 22.72
CA PHE A 69 3.37 20.36 21.48
C PHE A 69 1.96 20.30 20.88
N SER A 70 0.95 20.05 21.72
CA SER A 70 -0.46 20.02 21.31
C SER A 70 -1.28 21.20 21.82
N GLN A 71 -0.72 21.99 22.75
CA GLN A 71 -1.35 23.16 23.37
C GLN A 71 -0.31 24.12 23.97
N GLY A 72 -0.74 25.35 24.27
CA GLY A 72 0.13 26.37 24.82
C GLY A 72 1.25 26.78 23.86
N LEU A 73 1.00 26.63 22.57
CA LEU A 73 1.93 26.94 21.51
C LEU A 73 1.92 28.43 21.19
N THR A 74 3.09 28.96 20.83
CA THR A 74 3.26 30.35 20.38
C THR A 74 3.93 30.36 19.03
N TYR A 75 3.35 31.04 18.07
CA TYR A 75 3.89 31.25 16.74
C TYR A 75 5.26 31.93 16.76
N GLN A 76 6.20 31.45 15.96
CA GLN A 76 7.53 32.01 15.83
C GLN A 76 7.83 32.54 14.43
N GLY A 77 7.21 31.98 13.41
CA GLY A 77 7.42 32.39 12.03
C GLY A 77 7.11 31.30 11.03
N LYS A 78 7.18 31.66 9.76
CA LYS A 78 6.98 30.74 8.63
C LYS A 78 8.05 30.93 7.55
N ASN A 79 8.21 29.89 6.76
CA ASN A 79 8.99 29.90 5.53
C ASN A 79 8.24 29.14 4.44
N GLU A 80 8.22 29.70 3.24
CA GLU A 80 7.58 29.07 2.07
C GLU A 80 8.64 28.86 0.98
N ILE A 81 8.66 27.66 0.41
CA ILE A 81 9.58 27.30 -0.68
C ILE A 81 8.84 26.48 -1.74
N LYS A 82 9.35 26.54 -2.98
CA LYS A 82 8.92 25.62 -4.05
C LYS A 82 9.76 24.35 -3.97
N VAL A 83 9.11 23.22 -4.09
CA VAL A 83 9.75 21.90 -4.16
C VAL A 83 9.62 21.39 -5.58
N GLU A 84 10.75 21.10 -6.20
CA GLU A 84 10.82 20.49 -7.53
C GLU A 84 11.78 19.31 -7.44
N LYS A 85 11.31 18.12 -7.77
CA LYS A 85 12.09 16.88 -7.77
C LYS A 85 11.77 16.07 -9.02
N SER A 86 12.78 15.42 -9.58
CA SER A 86 12.64 14.47 -10.67
C SER A 86 13.37 13.19 -10.28
N TYR A 87 12.71 12.04 -10.39
CA TYR A 87 13.29 10.77 -9.98
C TYR A 87 12.65 9.58 -10.71
N ASP A 88 13.38 8.48 -10.77
CA ASP A 88 12.93 7.23 -11.37
C ASP A 88 12.38 6.27 -10.31
N LEU A 89 11.28 5.59 -10.64
CA LEU A 89 10.66 4.54 -9.85
C LEU A 89 10.60 3.25 -10.69
N ARG A 90 11.46 2.30 -10.40
CA ARG A 90 11.52 1.07 -11.19
C ARG A 90 10.39 0.08 -10.89
N THR A 91 9.81 0.14 -9.72
CA THR A 91 8.93 -0.89 -9.13
C THR A 91 7.52 -0.43 -8.82
N ALA A 92 7.18 0.83 -9.14
CA ALA A 92 5.87 1.39 -8.91
C ALA A 92 5.09 1.60 -10.23
N LYS A 93 3.95 2.26 -10.16
CA LYS A 93 3.00 2.47 -11.27
C LYS A 93 3.44 3.51 -12.32
N PHE A 94 4.56 4.19 -12.08
CA PHE A 94 5.23 5.10 -13.01
C PHE A 94 6.72 4.82 -12.98
N SER A 95 7.39 4.83 -14.13
CA SER A 95 8.84 4.65 -14.18
C SER A 95 9.61 5.93 -13.90
N HIS A 96 8.97 7.09 -14.08
CA HIS A 96 9.54 8.41 -13.86
C HIS A 96 8.48 9.35 -13.26
N VAL A 97 8.90 10.21 -12.35
CA VAL A 97 8.04 11.18 -11.67
C VAL A 97 8.71 12.55 -11.64
N ASP A 98 7.97 13.58 -12.10
CA ASP A 98 8.28 14.98 -11.91
C ASP A 98 7.35 15.53 -10.83
N TYR A 99 7.88 15.76 -9.63
CA TYR A 99 7.12 16.25 -8.48
C TYR A 99 7.27 17.74 -8.30
N HIS A 100 6.14 18.45 -8.24
CA HIS A 100 6.05 19.88 -8.00
C HIS A 100 5.10 20.16 -6.84
N ALA A 101 5.58 20.87 -5.82
CA ALA A 101 4.79 21.28 -4.67
C ALA A 101 5.20 22.66 -4.13
N ASN A 102 4.28 23.31 -3.44
CA ASN A 102 4.59 24.44 -2.58
C ASN A 102 4.71 23.92 -1.14
N GLN A 103 5.82 24.25 -0.49
CA GLN A 103 6.07 23.85 0.90
C GLN A 103 5.90 25.03 1.82
N LEU A 104 5.13 24.83 2.89
CA LEU A 104 4.99 25.75 4.02
C LEU A 104 5.61 25.11 5.26
N ASN A 105 6.57 25.79 5.88
CA ASN A 105 7.11 25.46 7.18
C ASN A 105 6.61 26.50 8.19
N VAL A 106 5.93 26.07 9.25
CA VAL A 106 5.43 26.95 10.32
C VAL A 106 6.02 26.49 11.64
N THR A 107 6.76 27.39 12.31
CA THR A 107 7.44 27.08 13.56
C THR A 107 6.68 27.65 14.75
N TYR A 108 6.51 26.84 15.77
CA TYR A 108 5.92 27.17 17.06
C TYR A 108 6.84 26.76 18.20
N ILE A 109 6.72 27.45 19.33
CA ILE A 109 7.37 27.05 20.58
C ILE A 109 6.32 26.64 21.60
N ASN A 110 6.63 25.64 22.41
CA ASN A 110 5.81 25.22 23.54
C ASN A 110 6.08 26.08 24.80
N GLY A 111 5.38 25.83 25.88
CA GLY A 111 5.55 26.53 27.15
C GLY A 111 6.96 26.44 27.77
N LYS A 112 7.78 25.46 27.32
CA LYS A 112 9.20 25.33 27.69
C LYS A 112 10.15 26.02 26.69
N LYS A 113 9.61 26.81 25.76
CA LYS A 113 10.33 27.51 24.67
C LYS A 113 11.10 26.57 23.74
N GLN A 114 10.61 25.35 23.55
CA GLN A 114 11.21 24.41 22.63
C GLN A 114 10.51 24.52 21.27
N PRO A 115 11.25 24.61 20.16
CA PRO A 115 10.67 24.74 18.83
C PRO A 115 10.18 23.40 18.28
N MET A 116 9.10 23.46 17.51
CA MET A 116 8.58 22.42 16.63
C MET A 116 8.16 23.09 15.32
N THR A 117 8.59 22.57 14.20
CA THR A 117 8.16 23.01 12.88
C THR A 117 7.17 21.99 12.28
N VAL A 118 6.02 22.48 11.84
CA VAL A 118 5.09 21.70 11.03
C VAL A 118 5.37 22.02 9.57
N THR A 119 5.74 21.02 8.79
CA THR A 119 6.02 21.13 7.36
C THR A 119 4.88 20.58 6.55
N PHE A 120 4.31 21.37 5.63
CA PHE A 120 3.32 20.95 4.65
C PHE A 120 3.91 21.01 3.26
N ASN A 121 3.85 19.93 2.50
CA ASN A 121 4.08 19.89 1.04
C ASN A 121 2.73 19.75 0.36
N VAL A 122 2.39 20.68 -0.52
CA VAL A 122 1.10 20.72 -1.22
C VAL A 122 1.34 20.67 -2.71
N SER A 123 1.07 19.52 -3.34
CA SER A 123 1.04 19.32 -4.79
C SER A 123 -0.38 19.51 -5.33
N ASN A 124 -0.63 19.27 -6.61
CA ASN A 124 -1.94 19.58 -7.21
C ASN A 124 -3.12 18.80 -6.61
N ASN A 125 -2.87 17.60 -6.09
CA ASN A 125 -3.89 16.76 -5.48
C ASN A 125 -3.49 16.19 -4.11
N ASP A 126 -2.27 16.45 -3.64
CA ASP A 126 -1.76 15.81 -2.45
C ASP A 126 -1.26 16.82 -1.43
N VAL A 127 -1.51 16.50 -0.16
CA VAL A 127 -0.93 17.18 1.01
C VAL A 127 -0.12 16.14 1.76
N ALA A 128 1.16 16.42 2.00
CA ALA A 128 1.96 15.66 2.96
C ALA A 128 2.42 16.59 4.07
N PHE A 129 2.31 16.17 5.34
CA PHE A 129 2.80 16.97 6.46
C PHE A 129 3.46 16.10 7.52
N ARG A 130 4.38 16.74 8.28
CA ARG A 130 5.10 16.10 9.40
C ARG A 130 5.55 17.11 10.42
N TYR A 131 5.96 16.63 11.58
CA TYR A 131 6.59 17.42 12.64
C TYR A 131 8.11 17.26 12.58
N THR A 132 8.82 18.38 12.58
CA THR A 132 10.29 18.45 12.53
C THR A 132 10.81 19.14 13.78
N PHE A 133 11.88 18.61 14.33
CA PHE A 133 12.57 19.14 15.50
C PHE A 133 14.05 19.35 15.18
N ASP A 134 14.51 20.55 15.48
CA ASP A 134 15.95 20.87 15.45
C ASP A 134 16.67 20.28 16.67
N GLN A 135 17.97 20.51 16.79
CA GLN A 135 18.73 20.09 17.95
C GLN A 135 18.22 20.80 19.21
N LEU A 136 17.80 20.01 20.19
CA LEU A 136 17.46 20.46 21.54
C LEU A 136 18.59 20.09 22.53
N LYS A 137 18.39 20.39 23.84
CA LYS A 137 19.28 19.85 24.88
C LYS A 137 19.20 18.33 24.96
N ALA A 138 18.00 17.76 24.75
CA ALA A 138 17.83 16.33 24.59
C ALA A 138 18.46 15.84 23.29
N GLN A 139 18.96 14.60 23.29
CA GLN A 139 19.59 13.98 22.11
C GLN A 139 18.55 13.22 21.26
N HIS A 140 17.35 12.97 21.81
CA HIS A 140 16.29 12.18 21.19
C HIS A 140 14.92 12.66 21.66
N ILE A 141 13.92 12.36 20.85
CA ILE A 141 12.50 12.52 21.17
C ILE A 141 11.85 11.16 21.31
N ILE A 142 11.00 11.02 22.34
CA ILE A 142 10.06 9.91 22.52
C ILE A 142 8.66 10.52 22.42
N VAL A 143 7.96 10.23 21.34
CA VAL A 143 6.57 10.67 21.12
C VAL A 143 5.64 9.62 21.73
N SER A 144 4.91 10.01 22.75
CA SER A 144 3.97 9.13 23.44
C SER A 144 2.55 9.19 22.87
N GLU A 145 2.21 10.28 22.19
CA GLU A 145 0.90 10.48 21.59
C GLU A 145 0.98 11.52 20.46
N GLU A 146 0.23 11.32 19.38
CA GLU A 146 0.03 12.30 18.32
C GLU A 146 -1.44 12.73 18.30
N LYS A 147 -1.68 14.03 18.41
CA LYS A 147 -3.03 14.63 18.42
C LYS A 147 -3.56 14.95 17.03
N THR A 148 -2.78 14.63 16.00
CA THR A 148 -3.19 14.80 14.59
C THR A 148 -4.53 14.16 14.34
N ALA A 149 -5.47 14.94 13.83
CA ALA A 149 -6.83 14.51 13.52
C ALA A 149 -7.15 14.64 12.04
N PHE A 150 -8.15 13.90 11.61
CA PHE A 150 -8.76 13.95 10.27
C PHE A 150 -10.28 14.09 10.47
N ASN A 151 -10.77 15.32 10.39
CA ASN A 151 -12.18 15.64 10.57
C ASN A 151 -12.82 15.86 9.20
N LEU A 152 -13.68 14.94 8.79
CA LEU A 152 -14.32 14.97 7.45
C LEU A 152 -15.67 15.68 7.56
N PRO A 153 -16.15 16.31 6.46
CA PRO A 153 -17.52 16.84 6.39
C PRO A 153 -18.59 15.77 6.74
N LYS A 154 -19.63 16.14 7.43
CA LYS A 154 -20.66 15.20 7.95
C LYS A 154 -21.36 14.34 6.90
N VAL A 155 -21.35 14.77 5.64
CA VAL A 155 -21.94 14.05 4.49
C VAL A 155 -21.05 12.91 3.97
N THR A 156 -19.90 12.67 4.61
CA THR A 156 -18.90 11.70 4.17
C THR A 156 -19.34 10.27 4.47
N THR A 157 -19.09 9.38 3.52
CA THR A 157 -19.12 7.92 3.72
C THR A 157 -17.72 7.33 3.63
N THR A 158 -17.52 6.16 4.25
CA THR A 158 -16.20 5.56 4.48
C THR A 158 -16.05 4.23 3.78
N TYR A 159 -14.80 3.92 3.40
CA TYR A 159 -14.35 2.67 2.78
C TYR A 159 -13.09 2.24 3.52
N LEU A 160 -13.25 1.51 4.63
CA LEU A 160 -12.21 1.33 5.63
C LEU A 160 -12.00 -0.15 5.96
N CYS A 161 -10.74 -0.51 6.22
CA CYS A 161 -10.32 -1.80 6.75
C CYS A 161 -10.09 -1.66 8.26
N PRO A 162 -10.71 -2.47 9.14
CA PRO A 162 -10.56 -2.33 10.58
C PRO A 162 -9.18 -2.75 11.06
N GLN A 163 -8.66 -2.07 12.09
CA GLN A 163 -7.51 -2.52 12.86
C GLN A 163 -7.93 -3.70 13.73
N SER A 164 -7.30 -4.85 13.56
CA SER A 164 -7.59 -6.06 14.35
C SER A 164 -7.04 -5.99 15.76
N ASP A 165 -7.56 -6.82 16.66
CA ASP A 165 -6.91 -7.11 17.93
C ASP A 165 -5.50 -7.67 17.71
N PRO A 166 -4.55 -7.38 18.61
CA PRO A 166 -3.26 -8.02 18.59
C PRO A 166 -3.35 -9.50 19.01
N LEU A 167 -2.46 -10.33 18.50
CA LEU A 167 -2.30 -11.73 18.88
C LEU A 167 -3.55 -12.59 18.59
N ILE A 168 -4.30 -12.24 17.56
CA ILE A 168 -5.36 -13.10 17.00
C ILE A 168 -4.98 -13.62 15.61
N GLY A 169 -5.88 -14.34 14.98
CA GLY A 169 -5.68 -14.95 13.67
C GLY A 169 -4.79 -16.18 13.71
N PHE A 170 -4.32 -16.63 12.54
CA PHE A 170 -3.44 -17.77 12.45
C PHE A 170 -2.19 -17.55 13.30
N ALA A 171 -1.90 -18.48 14.21
CA ALA A 171 -0.69 -18.49 15.01
C ALA A 171 -0.31 -17.16 15.69
N ARG A 172 -1.33 -16.35 16.05
CA ARG A 172 -1.15 -15.05 16.73
C ARG A 172 -0.38 -14.00 15.90
N THR A 173 -0.54 -14.00 14.58
CA THR A 173 0.27 -13.17 13.68
C THR A 173 -0.30 -11.79 13.38
N LYS A 174 -1.50 -11.45 13.89
CA LYS A 174 -2.11 -10.12 13.65
C LYS A 174 -1.64 -9.07 14.67
N PRO A 175 -1.68 -7.78 14.33
CA PRO A 175 -2.20 -7.17 13.10
C PRO A 175 -1.33 -7.41 11.86
N SER A 176 -2.00 -7.72 10.72
CA SER A 176 -1.37 -7.89 9.41
C SER A 176 -2.19 -7.22 8.29
N TYR A 177 -3.17 -6.40 8.66
CA TYR A 177 -4.08 -5.66 7.77
C TYR A 177 -4.96 -6.56 6.87
N GLU A 178 -5.08 -7.82 7.20
CA GLU A 178 -5.87 -8.84 6.50
C GLU A 178 -7.28 -8.93 7.08
N GLU A 179 -8.08 -7.86 6.87
CA GLU A 179 -9.46 -7.77 7.33
C GLU A 179 -10.39 -7.32 6.20
N ASP A 180 -11.69 -7.67 6.31
CA ASP A 180 -12.72 -7.27 5.34
C ASP A 180 -12.93 -5.75 5.33
N TYR A 181 -12.87 -5.14 4.15
CA TYR A 181 -13.27 -3.75 3.97
C TYR A 181 -14.77 -3.55 4.27
N LYS A 182 -15.09 -2.46 4.99
CA LYS A 182 -16.47 -1.97 5.15
C LYS A 182 -16.64 -0.71 4.31
N VAL A 183 -17.65 -0.73 3.44
CA VAL A 183 -17.88 0.33 2.43
C VAL A 183 -19.20 1.04 2.64
N ASP A 184 -19.27 2.29 2.14
CA ASP A 184 -20.46 3.16 2.22
C ASP A 184 -21.01 3.32 3.67
N GLN A 185 -20.13 3.25 4.69
CA GLN A 185 -20.54 3.41 6.07
C GLN A 185 -20.56 4.90 6.46
N PRO A 186 -21.42 5.35 7.38
CA PRO A 186 -21.35 6.70 7.93
C PRO A 186 -20.08 6.88 8.77
N LEU A 187 -19.60 8.13 8.93
CA LEU A 187 -18.45 8.44 9.79
C LEU A 187 -18.54 7.84 11.19
N THR A 188 -19.76 7.79 11.74
CA THR A 188 -20.03 7.30 13.11
C THR A 188 -20.00 5.78 13.24
N ALA A 189 -19.84 5.03 12.15
CA ALA A 189 -19.66 3.58 12.21
C ALA A 189 -18.44 3.23 13.06
N LYS A 190 -18.57 2.20 13.89
CA LYS A 190 -17.47 1.70 14.71
C LYS A 190 -16.73 0.58 14.01
N SER A 191 -15.43 0.54 14.23
CA SER A 191 -14.59 -0.56 13.74
C SER A 191 -14.97 -1.88 14.41
N GLY A 192 -14.73 -3.00 13.72
CA GLY A 192 -15.14 -4.32 14.20
C GLY A 192 -14.49 -4.75 15.51
N TYR A 193 -13.30 -4.24 15.81
CA TYR A 193 -12.51 -4.57 17.00
C TYR A 193 -12.42 -3.41 18.01
N GLY A 194 -12.94 -2.22 17.68
CA GLY A 194 -12.88 -1.05 18.56
C GLY A 194 -11.53 -0.33 18.62
N HIS A 195 -10.61 -0.65 17.70
CA HIS A 195 -9.27 -0.05 17.62
C HIS A 195 -9.11 0.92 16.45
N GLY A 196 -10.21 1.23 15.72
CA GLY A 196 -10.17 2.08 14.54
C GLY A 196 -9.78 1.33 13.27
N TYR A 197 -9.04 2.00 12.37
CA TYR A 197 -8.87 1.52 11.00
C TYR A 197 -7.44 1.66 10.52
N THR A 198 -6.98 0.68 9.75
CA THR A 198 -5.65 0.65 9.15
C THR A 198 -5.53 1.65 7.99
N PHE A 199 -4.35 2.17 7.75
CA PHE A 199 -4.05 2.90 6.52
C PHE A 199 -3.92 1.96 5.30
N PRO A 200 -4.27 2.45 4.09
CA PRO A 200 -4.88 3.74 3.77
C PRO A 200 -6.39 3.77 4.01
N CYS A 201 -6.91 4.94 4.34
CA CYS A 201 -8.32 5.18 4.64
C CYS A 201 -8.97 6.00 3.53
N LEU A 202 -9.97 5.45 2.85
CA LEU A 202 -10.67 6.11 1.76
C LEU A 202 -12.02 6.67 2.23
N PHE A 203 -12.30 7.91 1.81
CA PHE A 203 -13.51 8.66 2.16
C PHE A 203 -14.16 9.26 0.92
N LYS A 204 -15.49 9.19 0.84
CA LYS A 204 -16.28 9.90 -0.16
C LYS A 204 -16.99 11.07 0.49
N VAL A 205 -16.62 12.29 0.13
CA VAL A 205 -17.17 13.52 0.68
C VAL A 205 -18.44 13.90 -0.09
N GLY A 206 -19.57 13.26 0.22
CA GLY A 206 -20.85 13.49 -0.44
C GLY A 206 -20.76 13.43 -1.96
N GLY A 207 -21.22 14.49 -2.62
CA GLY A 207 -21.07 14.69 -4.07
C GLY A 207 -19.86 15.54 -4.47
N ASP A 208 -19.05 15.99 -3.50
CA ASP A 208 -17.98 16.98 -3.74
C ASP A 208 -16.63 16.34 -4.13
N GLY A 209 -16.40 15.08 -3.75
CA GLY A 209 -15.17 14.39 -4.13
C GLY A 209 -14.75 13.23 -3.20
N TRP A 210 -13.47 12.93 -3.26
CA TRP A 210 -12.84 11.80 -2.56
C TRP A 210 -11.58 12.24 -1.82
N VAL A 211 -11.32 11.61 -0.69
CA VAL A 211 -10.13 11.82 0.14
C VAL A 211 -9.52 10.46 0.48
N LEU A 212 -8.21 10.31 0.27
CA LEU A 212 -7.44 9.15 0.69
C LEU A 212 -6.41 9.60 1.72
N VAL A 213 -6.50 9.08 2.94
CA VAL A 213 -5.58 9.39 4.03
C VAL A 213 -4.65 8.21 4.25
N SER A 214 -3.35 8.48 4.36
CA SER A 214 -2.34 7.46 4.62
C SER A 214 -1.11 8.06 5.32
N GLU A 215 -0.05 7.27 5.42
CA GLU A 215 1.26 7.72 5.89
C GLU A 215 2.38 7.17 5.02
N THR A 216 3.55 7.81 5.06
CA THR A 216 4.74 7.35 4.34
C THR A 216 6.03 7.79 5.02
N GLY A 217 7.16 7.15 4.66
CA GLY A 217 8.47 7.47 5.23
C GLY A 217 8.73 6.86 6.60
N THR A 218 7.93 5.88 7.01
CA THR A 218 8.18 5.11 8.23
C THR A 218 9.26 4.05 7.96
N HIS A 219 10.25 4.05 8.80
CA HIS A 219 11.36 3.09 8.82
C HIS A 219 11.77 2.82 10.28
N GLY A 220 12.90 2.16 10.53
CA GLY A 220 13.32 1.76 11.87
C GLY A 220 13.44 2.85 12.94
N ASN A 221 13.38 4.14 12.54
CA ASN A 221 13.42 5.26 13.47
C ASN A 221 12.04 5.70 14.01
N TYR A 222 10.94 5.07 13.60
CA TYR A 222 9.59 5.38 14.09
C TYR A 222 8.67 4.17 13.98
N LEU A 223 7.50 4.26 14.60
CA LEU A 223 6.44 3.27 14.50
C LEU A 223 5.50 3.55 13.32
N GLY A 224 4.77 2.52 12.86
CA GLY A 224 3.62 2.70 11.99
C GLY A 224 2.39 3.14 12.79
N CYS A 225 1.48 3.87 12.14
CA CYS A 225 0.25 4.33 12.76
C CYS A 225 -0.99 3.80 12.02
N HIS A 226 -2.12 3.96 12.67
CA HIS A 226 -3.45 3.77 12.13
C HIS A 226 -4.34 4.94 12.60
N ILE A 227 -5.64 4.94 12.28
CA ILE A 227 -6.58 5.95 12.82
C ILE A 227 -7.53 5.34 13.82
N SER A 228 -7.95 6.14 14.80
CA SER A 228 -8.94 5.76 15.81
C SER A 228 -10.32 5.53 15.20
N ASP A 229 -11.28 5.04 15.96
CA ASP A 229 -12.70 5.24 15.69
C ASP A 229 -13.05 6.74 15.65
N TYR A 230 -14.08 7.11 14.89
CA TYR A 230 -14.55 8.48 14.79
C TYR A 230 -15.09 9.00 16.13
N ASP A 231 -14.60 10.18 16.52
CA ASP A 231 -15.12 10.99 17.63
C ASP A 231 -15.82 12.24 17.08
N ALA A 232 -17.04 12.53 17.53
CA ALA A 232 -17.84 13.63 17.00
C ALA A 232 -17.22 15.03 17.23
N ALA A 233 -16.35 15.17 18.24
CA ALA A 233 -15.68 16.43 18.58
C ALA A 233 -14.28 16.57 17.93
N LYS A 234 -13.64 15.44 17.59
CA LYS A 234 -12.23 15.43 17.19
C LYS A 234 -12.00 14.83 15.78
N GLY A 235 -12.99 14.16 15.21
CA GLY A 235 -12.80 13.36 13.99
C GLY A 235 -12.07 12.04 14.24
N TYR A 236 -11.44 11.47 13.24
CA TYR A 236 -10.48 10.39 13.39
C TYR A 236 -9.15 10.95 13.87
N GLN A 237 -8.47 10.28 14.78
CA GLN A 237 -7.16 10.69 15.28
C GLN A 237 -6.11 9.64 14.96
N ILE A 238 -4.85 10.05 14.84
CA ILE A 238 -3.73 9.10 14.79
C ILE A 238 -3.77 8.24 16.06
N ALA A 239 -3.62 6.95 15.85
CA ALA A 239 -3.49 5.94 16.91
C ALA A 239 -2.19 5.17 16.74
N PHE A 240 -1.52 4.92 17.86
CA PHE A 240 -0.26 4.18 17.92
C PHE A 240 -0.52 2.69 18.10
N PRO A 241 0.49 1.84 17.85
CA PRO A 241 0.39 0.40 18.04
C PRO A 241 -0.06 0.02 19.47
N MET A 242 -0.74 -1.11 19.57
CA MET A 242 -1.22 -1.64 20.84
C MET A 242 -0.11 -2.35 21.62
N GLU A 243 -0.18 -2.33 22.95
CA GLU A 243 0.85 -2.90 23.82
C GLU A 243 1.16 -4.38 23.53
N LYS A 244 0.13 -5.16 23.19
CA LYS A 244 0.28 -6.60 22.91
C LYS A 244 0.77 -6.95 21.51
N GLU A 245 0.87 -6.01 20.57
CA GLU A 245 1.45 -6.29 19.24
C GLU A 245 2.85 -6.88 19.39
N ALA A 246 3.24 -7.75 18.47
CA ALA A 246 4.52 -8.46 18.49
C ALA A 246 4.80 -9.12 19.86
N ASP A 247 3.79 -9.75 20.47
CA ASP A 247 3.85 -10.42 21.78
C ASP A 247 4.41 -9.53 22.92
N GLY A 248 4.10 -8.22 22.88
CA GLY A 248 4.57 -7.24 23.85
C GLY A 248 5.98 -6.71 23.61
N ILE A 249 6.70 -7.20 22.59
CA ILE A 249 8.07 -6.78 22.29
C ILE A 249 8.06 -5.37 21.71
N GLY A 250 8.95 -4.51 22.21
CA GLY A 250 9.11 -3.14 21.75
C GLY A 250 8.11 -2.16 22.36
N SER A 251 8.41 -0.87 22.21
CA SER A 251 7.61 0.25 22.73
C SER A 251 6.45 0.60 21.79
N THR A 252 5.35 1.09 22.37
CA THR A 252 4.25 1.73 21.66
C THR A 252 4.46 3.23 21.42
N SER A 253 5.61 3.78 21.80
CA SER A 253 6.00 5.17 21.55
C SER A 253 7.00 5.26 20.41
N GLY A 254 6.87 6.28 19.56
CA GLY A 254 7.82 6.55 18.47
C GLY A 254 9.07 7.27 19.00
N THR A 255 10.26 6.86 18.60
CA THR A 255 11.52 7.45 19.08
C THR A 255 12.44 7.76 17.90
N PHE A 256 13.01 8.96 17.88
CA PHE A 256 14.04 9.35 16.91
C PHE A 256 15.11 10.26 17.49
N ILE A 257 16.28 10.25 16.85
CA ILE A 257 17.42 11.10 17.24
C ILE A 257 17.22 12.52 16.70
N LEU A 258 17.69 13.53 17.41
CA LEU A 258 17.66 14.93 17.01
C LEU A 258 18.96 15.36 16.30
N PRO A 259 18.86 16.21 15.26
CA PRO A 259 17.64 16.72 14.64
C PRO A 259 16.88 15.61 13.88
N GLY A 260 15.54 15.69 13.84
CA GLY A 260 14.75 14.63 13.23
C GLY A 260 13.29 15.02 13.01
N SER A 261 12.54 14.09 12.39
CA SER A 261 11.14 14.31 12.04
C SER A 261 10.32 13.03 12.26
N THR A 262 9.01 13.21 12.47
CA THR A 262 8.05 12.11 12.34
C THR A 262 7.93 11.66 10.87
N PRO A 263 7.36 10.47 10.58
CA PRO A 263 6.90 10.13 9.24
C PRO A 263 5.89 11.15 8.70
N TRP A 264 5.69 11.12 7.39
CA TRP A 264 4.71 11.97 6.73
C TRP A 264 3.29 11.41 6.86
N ARG A 265 2.32 12.27 7.19
CA ARG A 265 0.91 12.03 7.00
C ARG A 265 0.54 12.52 5.61
N THR A 266 -0.19 11.71 4.82
CA THR A 266 -0.53 12.02 3.44
C THR A 266 -2.04 12.08 3.25
N ILE A 267 -2.51 13.04 2.47
CA ILE A 267 -3.92 13.23 2.13
C ILE A 267 -3.99 13.52 0.63
N THR A 268 -4.55 12.59 -0.13
CA THR A 268 -4.82 12.78 -1.57
C THR A 268 -6.27 13.17 -1.77
N VAL A 269 -6.53 14.19 -2.58
CA VAL A 269 -7.86 14.77 -2.78
C VAL A 269 -8.19 14.86 -4.27
N GLY A 270 -9.41 14.52 -4.64
CA GLY A 270 -9.92 14.68 -5.99
C GLY A 270 -11.42 14.90 -6.06
N SER A 271 -11.90 15.61 -7.08
CA SER A 271 -13.34 15.65 -7.42
C SER A 271 -13.83 14.30 -7.96
N ASP A 272 -12.91 13.45 -8.40
CA ASP A 272 -13.13 12.08 -8.83
C ASP A 272 -11.99 11.18 -8.30
N LEU A 273 -12.01 9.90 -8.68
CA LEU A 273 -11.07 8.88 -8.21
C LEU A 273 -9.71 8.90 -8.93
N LYS A 274 -9.57 9.67 -10.01
CA LYS A 274 -8.34 9.68 -10.82
C LYS A 274 -7.10 10.07 -10.00
N PRO A 275 -7.10 11.18 -9.24
CA PRO A 275 -5.94 11.56 -8.44
C PRO A 275 -5.52 10.48 -7.42
N LEU A 276 -6.49 9.74 -6.86
CA LEU A 276 -6.21 8.72 -5.86
C LEU A 276 -5.50 7.50 -6.46
N VAL A 277 -5.97 7.04 -7.63
CA VAL A 277 -5.35 5.89 -8.34
C VAL A 277 -3.96 6.26 -8.88
N GLU A 278 -3.79 7.50 -9.31
CA GLU A 278 -2.56 7.97 -9.97
C GLU A 278 -1.56 8.64 -9.00
N THR A 279 -1.88 8.83 -7.71
CA THR A 279 -1.00 9.50 -6.75
C THR A 279 0.38 8.86 -6.66
N THR A 280 1.39 9.69 -6.53
CA THR A 280 2.78 9.30 -6.26
C THR A 280 3.28 9.80 -4.91
N ILE A 281 2.40 10.45 -4.12
CA ILE A 281 2.77 11.10 -2.85
C ILE A 281 3.51 10.18 -1.85
N PRO A 282 3.26 8.85 -1.79
CA PRO A 282 4.03 7.98 -0.92
C PRO A 282 5.53 7.98 -1.24
N TYR A 283 5.89 8.29 -2.48
CA TYR A 283 7.26 8.30 -2.99
C TYR A 283 7.86 9.71 -3.07
N ASP A 284 7.04 10.74 -3.33
CA ASP A 284 7.48 12.12 -3.61
C ASP A 284 8.22 12.75 -2.42
N VAL A 285 7.82 12.39 -1.20
CA VAL A 285 8.30 13.00 0.05
C VAL A 285 9.30 12.15 0.83
N VAL A 286 9.73 11.03 0.27
CA VAL A 286 10.76 10.15 0.85
C VAL A 286 12.02 10.15 0.00
N GLU A 287 13.14 9.68 0.57
CA GLU A 287 14.41 9.54 -0.13
C GLU A 287 14.95 8.10 0.00
N PRO A 288 15.78 7.63 -0.92
CA PRO A 288 16.47 6.35 -0.79
C PRO A 288 17.27 6.28 0.50
N ARG A 289 17.17 5.14 1.20
CA ARG A 289 17.89 4.87 2.45
C ARG A 289 19.30 4.39 2.21
N PHE A 290 19.51 3.66 1.13
CA PHE A 290 20.81 3.14 0.70
C PHE A 290 20.80 2.86 -0.81
N GLU A 291 21.99 2.74 -1.37
CA GLU A 291 22.19 2.42 -2.77
C GLU A 291 21.98 0.91 -3.06
N ALA A 292 21.53 0.60 -4.26
CA ALA A 292 21.40 -0.76 -4.70
C ALA A 292 22.77 -1.44 -4.85
N SER A 293 22.98 -2.58 -4.22
CA SER A 293 24.23 -3.35 -4.35
C SER A 293 24.38 -4.00 -5.73
N GLN A 294 23.29 -4.15 -6.46
CA GLN A 294 23.24 -4.68 -7.82
C GLN A 294 21.99 -4.22 -8.56
N LYS A 295 21.91 -4.49 -9.86
CA LYS A 295 20.67 -4.33 -10.61
C LYS A 295 19.70 -5.45 -10.24
N TYR A 296 18.62 -5.11 -9.56
CA TYR A 296 17.58 -6.05 -9.19
C TYR A 296 16.64 -6.38 -10.37
N GLY A 297 16.23 -7.65 -10.47
CA GLY A 297 15.32 -8.14 -11.50
C GLY A 297 13.85 -7.80 -11.22
N THR A 298 13.02 -7.92 -12.22
CA THR A 298 11.56 -7.87 -12.15
C THR A 298 11.00 -9.08 -12.87
N GLY A 299 9.73 -9.37 -12.78
CA GLY A 299 9.15 -10.48 -13.53
C GLY A 299 8.02 -11.21 -12.81
N LYS A 300 7.82 -12.45 -13.18
CA LYS A 300 6.74 -13.31 -12.66
C LYS A 300 7.30 -14.48 -11.88
N TYR A 301 6.57 -14.92 -10.87
CA TYR A 301 6.90 -16.13 -10.14
C TYR A 301 5.76 -17.14 -10.15
N ALA A 302 6.10 -18.43 -10.23
CA ALA A 302 5.20 -19.53 -9.97
C ALA A 302 5.28 -19.93 -8.50
N TRP A 303 4.15 -20.33 -7.93
CA TRP A 303 4.00 -20.62 -6.51
C TRP A 303 3.10 -21.83 -6.27
N SER A 304 3.66 -22.92 -5.75
CA SER A 304 2.92 -24.16 -5.56
C SER A 304 1.94 -24.09 -4.39
N TRP A 305 2.34 -23.42 -3.33
CA TRP A 305 1.69 -23.48 -2.02
C TRP A 305 0.25 -22.99 -2.03
N LEU A 306 -0.10 -21.96 -2.82
CA LEU A 306 -1.43 -21.36 -2.79
C LEU A 306 -2.56 -22.41 -2.94
N ILE A 307 -2.41 -23.42 -3.80
CA ILE A 307 -3.42 -24.49 -3.99
C ILE A 307 -2.92 -25.85 -3.53
N TRP A 308 -1.62 -26.14 -3.68
CA TRP A 308 -1.10 -27.47 -3.32
C TRP A 308 -0.65 -27.55 -1.87
N GLN A 309 -0.61 -26.43 -1.15
CA GLN A 309 -0.32 -26.27 0.27
C GLN A 309 1.04 -26.85 0.72
N ASP A 310 1.24 -27.01 2.01
CA ASP A 310 2.48 -27.44 2.67
C ASP A 310 3.10 -28.72 2.06
N GLU A 311 2.27 -29.66 1.63
CA GLU A 311 2.71 -30.91 1.02
C GLU A 311 3.47 -30.69 -0.30
N SER A 312 3.26 -29.58 -0.98
CA SER A 312 3.97 -29.23 -2.22
C SER A 312 5.39 -28.74 -2.01
N CYS A 313 5.77 -28.38 -0.78
CA CYS A 313 7.13 -27.93 -0.45
C CYS A 313 8.10 -29.10 -0.39
N ASN A 314 8.03 -30.02 -1.34
CA ASN A 314 8.93 -31.16 -1.52
C ASN A 314 9.74 -31.05 -2.81
N TYR A 315 10.86 -31.77 -2.89
CA TYR A 315 11.80 -31.69 -4.00
C TYR A 315 11.16 -31.91 -5.38
N ASN A 316 10.30 -32.92 -5.51
CA ASN A 316 9.73 -33.32 -6.80
C ASN A 316 8.68 -32.33 -7.30
N ASP A 317 7.78 -31.86 -6.43
CA ASP A 317 6.81 -30.85 -6.81
C ASP A 317 7.50 -29.53 -7.15
N GLN A 318 8.50 -29.10 -6.37
CA GLN A 318 9.24 -27.87 -6.71
C GLN A 318 9.99 -27.97 -8.03
N LYS A 319 10.51 -29.14 -8.39
CA LYS A 319 11.09 -29.37 -9.72
C LYS A 319 10.06 -29.22 -10.84
N GLN A 320 8.82 -29.67 -10.63
CA GLN A 320 7.72 -29.46 -11.60
C GLN A 320 7.39 -27.98 -11.77
N PHE A 321 7.41 -27.20 -10.67
CA PHE A 321 7.17 -25.75 -10.73
C PHE A 321 8.31 -24.97 -11.40
N ILE A 322 9.54 -25.43 -11.28
CA ILE A 322 10.68 -24.90 -12.05
C ILE A 322 10.47 -25.17 -13.55
N ASP A 323 10.05 -26.38 -13.93
CA ASP A 323 9.74 -26.73 -15.32
C ASP A 323 8.56 -25.92 -15.87
N LEU A 324 7.53 -25.70 -15.04
CA LEU A 324 6.38 -24.86 -15.36
C LEU A 324 6.82 -23.41 -15.60
N ALA A 325 7.59 -22.82 -14.67
CA ALA A 325 8.12 -21.47 -14.80
C ALA A 325 8.95 -21.31 -16.07
N ALA A 326 9.84 -22.26 -16.37
CA ALA A 326 10.64 -22.26 -17.60
C ALA A 326 9.75 -22.33 -18.85
N THR A 327 8.69 -23.16 -18.84
CA THR A 327 7.75 -23.28 -19.96
C THR A 327 6.95 -22.00 -20.19
N MET A 328 6.60 -21.31 -19.11
CA MET A 328 5.87 -20.04 -19.13
C MET A 328 6.77 -18.82 -19.36
N GLY A 329 8.10 -18.99 -19.30
CA GLY A 329 9.05 -17.88 -19.39
C GLY A 329 9.03 -16.98 -18.15
N TYR A 330 8.71 -17.56 -16.98
CA TYR A 330 8.74 -16.83 -15.71
C TYR A 330 10.15 -16.82 -15.13
N GLU A 331 10.49 -15.71 -14.53
CA GLU A 331 11.83 -15.46 -13.98
C GLU A 331 12.08 -16.19 -12.67
N TYR A 332 11.00 -16.47 -11.90
CA TYR A 332 11.15 -16.97 -10.53
C TYR A 332 10.20 -18.14 -10.20
N VAL A 333 10.63 -18.91 -9.19
CA VAL A 333 9.78 -19.84 -8.43
C VAL A 333 9.95 -19.52 -6.95
N LEU A 334 8.85 -19.37 -6.24
CA LEU A 334 8.83 -19.27 -4.79
C LEU A 334 8.66 -20.66 -4.18
N ILE A 335 9.62 -21.10 -3.39
CA ILE A 335 9.51 -22.26 -2.53
C ILE A 335 9.09 -21.79 -1.14
N ASP A 336 7.87 -22.16 -0.75
CA ASP A 336 7.22 -21.66 0.46
C ASP A 336 7.68 -22.39 1.74
N ALA A 337 7.05 -22.12 2.86
CA ALA A 337 7.35 -22.59 4.19
C ALA A 337 7.62 -24.10 4.26
N LEU A 338 8.33 -24.53 5.30
CA LEU A 338 8.73 -25.93 5.59
C LEU A 338 9.77 -26.52 4.62
N TRP A 339 10.31 -25.75 3.68
CA TRP A 339 11.37 -26.24 2.80
C TRP A 339 12.62 -26.71 3.57
N ASP A 340 12.87 -26.13 4.72
CA ASP A 340 14.01 -26.49 5.61
C ASP A 340 13.92 -27.92 6.15
N THR A 341 12.69 -28.38 6.43
CA THR A 341 12.43 -29.73 6.97
C THR A 341 12.02 -30.74 5.90
N GLN A 342 11.30 -30.31 4.86
CA GLN A 342 10.81 -31.22 3.82
C GLN A 342 11.79 -31.42 2.65
N ILE A 343 12.64 -30.43 2.36
CA ILE A 343 13.62 -30.48 1.27
C ILE A 343 15.05 -30.51 1.84
N GLY A 344 15.36 -29.55 2.71
CA GLY A 344 16.69 -29.38 3.27
C GLY A 344 17.64 -28.61 2.36
N ARG A 345 18.70 -28.03 2.97
CA ARG A 345 19.61 -27.07 2.32
C ARG A 345 20.35 -27.63 1.11
N ASP A 346 20.84 -28.86 1.19
CA ASP A 346 21.58 -29.51 0.10
C ASP A 346 20.69 -29.67 -1.14
N LYS A 347 19.44 -30.11 -0.94
CA LYS A 347 18.47 -30.27 -2.00
C LYS A 347 17.97 -28.93 -2.56
N ILE A 348 17.88 -27.88 -1.75
CA ILE A 348 17.62 -26.51 -2.24
C ILE A 348 18.77 -26.06 -3.14
N ALA A 349 20.02 -26.34 -2.79
CA ALA A 349 21.15 -26.00 -3.65
C ALA A 349 21.10 -26.75 -5.00
N GLU A 350 20.70 -28.05 -5.01
CA GLU A 350 20.46 -28.81 -6.24
C GLU A 350 19.33 -28.20 -7.08
N LEU A 351 18.17 -27.86 -6.44
CA LEU A 351 17.06 -27.22 -7.12
C LEU A 351 17.45 -25.85 -7.69
N SER A 352 18.23 -25.05 -6.97
CA SER A 352 18.71 -23.75 -7.45
C SER A 352 19.60 -23.92 -8.71
N LYS A 353 20.53 -24.87 -8.70
CA LYS A 353 21.34 -25.20 -9.87
C LYS A 353 20.50 -25.68 -11.03
N TYR A 354 19.48 -26.49 -10.76
CA TYR A 354 18.52 -26.96 -11.78
C TYR A 354 17.73 -25.79 -12.36
N ALA A 355 17.19 -24.90 -11.54
CA ALA A 355 16.44 -23.72 -11.97
C ALA A 355 17.31 -22.81 -12.84
N GLN A 356 18.55 -22.53 -12.43
CA GLN A 356 19.51 -21.71 -13.19
C GLN A 356 19.80 -22.32 -14.57
N SER A 357 19.88 -23.66 -14.69
CA SER A 357 20.05 -24.32 -15.99
C SER A 357 18.89 -24.11 -16.96
N LYS A 358 17.75 -23.63 -16.45
CA LYS A 358 16.53 -23.33 -17.21
C LYS A 358 16.21 -21.83 -17.25
N ASN A 359 17.16 -20.96 -16.87
CA ASN A 359 16.99 -19.50 -16.74
C ASN A 359 15.88 -19.09 -15.74
N VAL A 360 15.64 -19.90 -14.71
CA VAL A 360 14.74 -19.62 -13.61
C VAL A 360 15.54 -19.40 -12.34
N SER A 361 15.12 -18.45 -11.50
CA SER A 361 15.73 -18.18 -10.20
C SER A 361 14.79 -18.62 -9.05
N LEU A 362 15.36 -19.02 -7.94
CA LEU A 362 14.55 -19.36 -6.76
C LEU A 362 14.42 -18.19 -5.79
N MET A 363 13.27 -18.14 -5.15
CA MET A 363 12.95 -17.35 -3.97
C MET A 363 12.58 -18.32 -2.84
N LEU A 364 12.92 -17.99 -1.60
CA LEU A 364 12.69 -18.86 -0.43
C LEU A 364 11.84 -18.12 0.62
N TRP A 365 10.97 -18.85 1.27
CA TRP A 365 10.15 -18.35 2.37
C TRP A 365 10.87 -18.43 3.72
N TYR A 366 10.64 -17.44 4.60
CA TYR A 366 11.14 -17.37 5.97
C TYR A 366 10.09 -16.81 6.92
N ASN A 367 10.04 -17.34 8.16
CA ASN A 367 9.35 -16.68 9.26
C ASN A 367 10.15 -15.44 9.70
N SER A 368 9.49 -14.32 9.93
CA SER A 368 10.11 -13.03 10.28
C SER A 368 10.84 -13.06 11.62
N ASN A 369 10.36 -13.86 12.55
CA ASN A 369 10.86 -13.87 13.93
C ASN A 369 10.82 -15.28 14.55
N GLY A 370 11.33 -15.38 15.78
CA GLY A 370 11.34 -16.62 16.54
C GLY A 370 10.38 -16.64 17.71
N VAL A 371 9.88 -15.48 18.18
CA VAL A 371 9.17 -15.36 19.46
C VAL A 371 7.84 -14.59 19.37
N ALA A 372 7.65 -13.69 18.43
CA ALA A 372 6.47 -12.84 18.36
C ALA A 372 5.26 -13.49 17.67
N ASN A 373 5.38 -14.73 17.18
CA ASN A 373 4.27 -15.53 16.66
C ASN A 373 4.46 -17.02 16.99
N ASP A 374 3.35 -17.76 16.90
CA ASP A 374 3.31 -19.21 17.17
C ASP A 374 3.27 -20.05 15.89
N ALA A 375 3.51 -19.48 14.71
CA ALA A 375 3.49 -20.22 13.46
C ALA A 375 4.52 -21.35 13.49
N PRO A 376 4.11 -22.60 13.26
CA PRO A 376 5.04 -23.75 13.28
C PRO A 376 5.94 -23.77 12.05
N GLN A 377 5.59 -23.02 10.99
CA GLN A 377 6.31 -22.99 9.73
C GLN A 377 7.72 -22.41 9.92
N GLY A 378 8.70 -23.14 9.42
CA GLY A 378 10.11 -22.73 9.33
C GLY A 378 10.53 -22.39 7.91
N PRO A 379 11.75 -21.84 7.76
CA PRO A 379 12.76 -21.56 8.79
C PRO A 379 12.38 -20.46 9.79
N ARG A 380 12.62 -20.70 11.08
CA ARG A 380 12.36 -19.77 12.19
C ARG A 380 13.66 -19.36 12.90
N GLY A 381 13.61 -18.23 13.64
CA GLY A 381 14.74 -17.75 14.45
C GLY A 381 15.97 -17.37 13.61
N ILE A 382 15.76 -16.92 12.39
CA ILE A 382 16.81 -16.51 11.44
C ILE A 382 16.68 -15.03 11.13
N MET A 383 15.50 -14.55 10.68
CA MET A 383 15.34 -13.20 10.18
C MET A 383 15.32 -12.12 11.28
N ASP A 384 15.00 -12.48 12.49
CA ASP A 384 15.06 -11.62 13.69
C ASP A 384 16.45 -11.52 14.31
N ASN A 385 17.39 -12.42 13.96
CA ASN A 385 18.74 -12.46 14.51
C ASN A 385 19.78 -12.07 13.45
N ILE A 386 20.47 -10.95 13.65
CA ILE A 386 21.42 -10.40 12.66
C ILE A 386 22.53 -11.40 12.30
N VAL A 387 23.04 -12.20 13.25
CA VAL A 387 24.11 -13.16 12.99
C VAL A 387 23.60 -14.34 12.16
N ALA A 388 22.45 -14.89 12.54
CA ALA A 388 21.80 -15.97 11.80
C ALA A 388 21.40 -15.49 10.39
N ARG A 389 20.76 -14.32 10.30
CA ARG A 389 20.30 -13.72 9.04
C ARG A 389 21.44 -13.50 8.05
N LYS A 390 22.56 -12.93 8.47
CA LYS A 390 23.72 -12.72 7.59
C LYS A 390 24.39 -14.02 7.15
N LYS A 391 24.47 -15.02 8.02
CA LYS A 391 24.96 -16.36 7.64
C LYS A 391 24.06 -17.01 6.60
N GLU A 392 22.74 -16.89 6.80
CA GLU A 392 21.74 -17.43 5.89
C GLU A 392 21.79 -16.75 4.53
N MET A 393 21.84 -15.42 4.49
CA MET A 393 21.94 -14.64 3.26
C MET A 393 23.25 -14.90 2.51
N ALA A 394 24.34 -15.11 3.21
CA ALA A 394 25.60 -15.53 2.60
C ALA A 394 25.48 -16.91 1.92
N TRP A 395 24.82 -17.87 2.57
CA TRP A 395 24.51 -19.17 1.98
C TRP A 395 23.60 -19.02 0.76
N MET A 396 22.49 -18.28 0.87
CA MET A 396 21.59 -18.00 -0.26
C MET A 396 22.34 -17.43 -1.47
N LYS A 397 23.19 -16.43 -1.25
CA LYS A 397 24.02 -15.84 -2.30
C LYS A 397 24.94 -16.90 -2.94
N SER A 398 25.54 -17.76 -2.15
CA SER A 398 26.49 -18.79 -2.64
C SER A 398 25.85 -19.82 -3.57
N ILE A 399 24.55 -20.10 -3.38
CA ILE A 399 23.77 -21.04 -4.21
C ILE A 399 22.91 -20.35 -5.26
N GLY A 400 22.92 -19.00 -5.35
CA GLY A 400 22.25 -18.22 -6.39
C GLY A 400 20.79 -17.91 -6.15
N ILE A 401 20.29 -17.93 -4.89
CA ILE A 401 18.94 -17.45 -4.54
C ILE A 401 18.86 -15.95 -4.80
N LYS A 402 17.73 -15.48 -5.37
CA LYS A 402 17.53 -14.10 -5.80
C LYS A 402 16.54 -13.32 -4.97
N GLY A 403 15.71 -13.97 -4.17
CA GLY A 403 14.74 -13.29 -3.34
C GLY A 403 14.29 -14.12 -2.15
N ILE A 404 13.61 -13.46 -1.22
CA ILE A 404 12.94 -14.07 -0.08
C ILE A 404 11.53 -13.51 0.09
N LYS A 405 10.60 -14.37 0.53
CA LYS A 405 9.32 -14.00 1.14
C LYS A 405 9.50 -14.11 2.65
N VAL A 406 9.26 -13.03 3.39
CA VAL A 406 9.36 -13.03 4.87
C VAL A 406 7.99 -12.73 5.45
N ASP A 407 7.54 -13.56 6.38
CA ASP A 407 6.15 -13.64 6.80
C ASP A 407 5.97 -13.50 8.33
N PHE A 408 4.76 -13.07 8.79
CA PHE A 408 4.28 -13.09 10.17
C PHE A 408 4.90 -12.04 11.10
N PHE A 409 4.85 -10.76 10.74
CA PHE A 409 5.47 -9.67 11.53
C PHE A 409 4.64 -9.22 12.76
N GLY A 410 3.31 -9.21 12.68
CA GLY A 410 2.43 -9.00 13.83
C GLY A 410 2.41 -7.59 14.40
N GLY A 411 2.26 -6.54 13.56
CA GLY A 411 1.98 -5.18 14.01
C GLY A 411 2.90 -4.08 13.52
N ASP A 412 2.75 -2.88 14.11
CA ASP A 412 3.33 -1.62 13.66
C ASP A 412 4.32 -0.97 14.65
N LYS A 413 4.71 -1.67 15.72
CA LYS A 413 5.68 -1.12 16.68
C LYS A 413 6.99 -0.74 16.01
N GLN A 414 7.71 0.23 16.56
CA GLN A 414 9.01 0.66 16.03
C GLN A 414 10.01 -0.50 15.92
N HIS A 415 9.97 -1.45 16.85
CA HIS A 415 10.77 -2.68 16.79
C HIS A 415 10.49 -3.47 15.50
N THR A 416 9.23 -3.60 15.11
CA THR A 416 8.83 -4.28 13.87
C THR A 416 9.28 -3.50 12.63
N MET A 417 9.18 -2.16 12.65
CA MET A 417 9.69 -1.30 11.58
C MET A 417 11.21 -1.43 11.43
N GLN A 418 11.94 -1.52 12.55
CA GLN A 418 13.37 -1.77 12.54
C GLN A 418 13.71 -3.14 11.94
N GLN A 419 12.93 -4.17 12.23
CA GLN A 419 13.13 -5.51 11.66
C GLN A 419 12.94 -5.51 10.14
N TYR A 420 11.95 -4.81 9.58
CA TYR A 420 11.81 -4.65 8.14
C TYR A 420 13.05 -3.99 7.52
N GLU A 421 13.51 -2.88 8.10
CA GLU A 421 14.69 -2.16 7.60
C GLU A 421 15.97 -3.01 7.71
N ASP A 422 16.16 -3.72 8.80
CA ASP A 422 17.30 -4.61 9.01
C ASP A 422 17.35 -5.76 7.98
N ILE A 423 16.20 -6.38 7.69
CA ILE A 423 16.09 -7.43 6.68
C ILE A 423 16.40 -6.87 5.30
N LEU A 424 15.84 -5.72 4.96
CA LEU A 424 16.06 -5.07 3.66
C LEU A 424 17.53 -4.66 3.47
N SER A 425 18.12 -4.06 4.49
CA SER A 425 19.52 -3.63 4.46
C SER A 425 20.47 -4.82 4.31
N ASP A 426 20.33 -5.85 5.16
CA ASP A 426 21.17 -7.04 5.08
C ASP A 426 20.95 -7.78 3.74
N ALA A 427 19.71 -7.92 3.28
CA ALA A 427 19.39 -8.55 2.00
C ALA A 427 20.03 -7.80 0.81
N ASN A 428 20.08 -6.46 0.86
CA ASN A 428 20.76 -5.66 -0.15
C ASN A 428 22.26 -5.96 -0.21
N ASP A 429 22.95 -6.14 0.93
CA ASP A 429 24.37 -6.48 0.98
C ASP A 429 24.69 -7.81 0.27
N TYR A 430 23.73 -8.73 0.26
CA TYR A 430 23.85 -10.03 -0.40
C TYR A 430 23.19 -10.10 -1.79
N GLY A 431 22.56 -9.01 -2.25
CA GLY A 431 21.90 -8.95 -3.56
C GLY A 431 20.60 -9.73 -3.62
N ILE A 432 19.84 -9.76 -2.54
CA ILE A 432 18.57 -10.48 -2.37
C ILE A 432 17.40 -9.50 -2.35
N GLN A 433 16.36 -9.80 -3.11
CA GLN A 433 15.09 -9.04 -3.12
C GLN A 433 14.14 -9.58 -2.04
N VAL A 434 13.23 -8.72 -1.55
CA VAL A 434 12.35 -9.06 -0.43
C VAL A 434 10.90 -8.76 -0.73
N ILE A 435 10.03 -9.76 -0.48
CA ILE A 435 8.58 -9.66 -0.41
C ILE A 435 8.18 -9.89 1.06
N PHE A 436 7.26 -9.07 1.58
CA PHE A 436 6.74 -9.24 2.93
C PHE A 436 5.29 -9.73 2.92
N HIS A 437 4.99 -10.70 3.78
CA HIS A 437 3.66 -11.23 4.07
C HIS A 437 3.38 -11.18 5.58
N GLY A 438 2.13 -11.45 5.98
CA GLY A 438 1.73 -11.33 7.37
C GLY A 438 2.18 -10.00 7.98
N CYS A 439 2.09 -8.93 7.22
CA CYS A 439 2.76 -7.65 7.44
C CYS A 439 1.76 -6.49 7.44
N THR A 440 2.24 -5.32 7.84
CA THR A 440 1.47 -4.08 7.77
C THR A 440 1.82 -3.27 6.52
N LEU A 441 1.19 -2.10 6.33
CA LEU A 441 1.35 -1.26 5.15
C LEU A 441 2.83 -0.90 4.90
N PRO A 442 3.37 -1.11 3.69
CA PRO A 442 4.62 -0.50 3.27
C PRO A 442 4.43 1.01 3.03
N ARG A 443 5.42 1.80 3.40
CA ARG A 443 5.29 3.25 3.55
C ARG A 443 6.33 4.00 2.71
N GLY A 444 6.18 3.91 1.39
CA GLY A 444 7.12 4.50 0.42
C GLY A 444 8.37 3.65 0.17
N TRP A 445 8.34 2.39 0.58
CA TRP A 445 9.50 1.50 0.57
C TRP A 445 10.01 1.18 -0.83
N GLU A 446 9.16 1.28 -1.85
CA GLU A 446 9.55 1.12 -3.26
C GLU A 446 10.63 2.12 -3.69
N ARG A 447 10.64 3.32 -3.10
CA ARG A 447 11.68 4.32 -3.33
C ARG A 447 12.78 4.27 -2.27
N MET A 448 12.43 3.96 -1.03
CA MET A 448 13.38 3.97 0.08
C MET A 448 14.39 2.82 0.00
N TYR A 449 13.98 1.65 -0.50
CA TYR A 449 14.77 0.42 -0.47
C TYR A 449 14.84 -0.22 -1.86
N PRO A 450 16.01 -0.25 -2.51
CA PRO A 450 16.14 -0.68 -3.91
C PRO A 450 15.84 -2.17 -4.14
N ASN A 451 15.91 -3.00 -3.10
CA ASN A 451 15.65 -4.44 -3.11
C ASN A 451 14.27 -4.82 -2.55
N TYR A 452 13.45 -3.84 -2.13
CA TYR A 452 12.06 -4.07 -1.78
C TYR A 452 11.24 -4.33 -3.04
N VAL A 453 10.35 -5.31 -2.99
CA VAL A 453 9.48 -5.71 -4.11
C VAL A 453 8.03 -5.33 -3.87
N SER A 454 7.43 -5.89 -2.83
CA SER A 454 6.01 -5.73 -2.50
C SER A 454 5.71 -6.26 -1.09
N SER A 455 4.49 -6.00 -0.64
CA SER A 455 3.95 -6.55 0.60
C SER A 455 2.52 -6.98 0.41
N GLU A 456 2.06 -7.96 1.18
CA GLU A 456 0.67 -8.38 1.24
C GLU A 456 -0.20 -7.27 1.86
N ALA A 457 -0.36 -7.25 3.17
CA ALA A 457 -1.15 -6.30 3.95
C ALA A 457 -2.59 -6.11 3.44
N VAL A 458 -3.24 -7.21 3.06
CA VAL A 458 -4.65 -7.34 2.61
C VAL A 458 -5.12 -8.79 2.80
N LEU A 459 -6.42 -9.02 2.73
CA LEU A 459 -6.98 -10.37 2.53
C LEU A 459 -6.63 -10.86 1.12
N ALA A 460 -5.46 -11.48 0.96
CA ALA A 460 -4.92 -11.89 -0.33
C ALA A 460 -5.51 -13.23 -0.84
N SER A 461 -4.98 -13.72 -1.95
CA SER A 461 -5.47 -14.94 -2.62
C SER A 461 -5.46 -16.21 -1.75
N GLU A 462 -4.62 -16.25 -0.72
CA GLU A 462 -4.60 -17.32 0.27
C GLU A 462 -5.98 -17.50 0.94
N ASN A 463 -6.64 -16.38 1.25
CA ASN A 463 -7.98 -16.39 1.83
C ASN A 463 -9.03 -16.94 0.85
N VAL A 464 -8.84 -16.72 -0.45
CA VAL A 464 -9.68 -17.32 -1.51
C VAL A 464 -9.58 -18.85 -1.46
N PHE A 465 -8.39 -19.41 -1.22
CA PHE A 465 -8.20 -20.84 -1.04
C PHE A 465 -8.79 -21.35 0.28
N PHE A 466 -8.64 -20.62 1.38
CA PHE A 466 -9.08 -21.10 2.70
C PHE A 466 -10.59 -21.08 2.89
N SER A 467 -11.33 -20.20 2.21
CA SER A 467 -12.75 -19.99 2.48
C SER A 467 -13.58 -19.72 1.23
N ASP A 468 -14.71 -20.45 1.09
CA ASP A 468 -15.73 -20.16 0.07
C ASP A 468 -16.31 -18.74 0.22
N TYR A 469 -16.37 -18.21 1.44
CA TYR A 469 -16.75 -16.82 1.69
C TYR A 469 -15.80 -15.86 0.99
N HIS A 470 -14.48 -15.98 1.22
CA HIS A 470 -13.50 -15.09 0.60
C HIS A 470 -13.39 -15.33 -0.91
N ALA A 471 -13.58 -16.56 -1.40
CA ALA A 471 -13.67 -16.81 -2.84
C ALA A 471 -14.84 -16.05 -3.50
N LYS A 472 -15.96 -15.84 -2.79
CA LYS A 472 -17.07 -14.99 -3.25
C LYS A 472 -16.74 -13.50 -3.17
N GLN A 473 -15.90 -13.08 -2.22
CA GLN A 473 -15.49 -11.68 -2.02
C GLN A 473 -14.34 -11.25 -2.92
N GLU A 474 -13.59 -12.16 -3.52
CA GLU A 474 -12.40 -11.87 -4.35
C GLU A 474 -12.61 -10.73 -5.35
N ALA A 475 -13.72 -10.77 -6.11
CA ALA A 475 -14.02 -9.74 -7.09
C ALA A 475 -14.30 -8.37 -6.46
N PHE A 476 -14.91 -8.34 -5.28
CA PHE A 476 -15.10 -7.12 -4.49
C PHE A 476 -13.74 -6.56 -4.02
N GLU A 477 -12.91 -7.40 -3.38
CA GLU A 477 -11.60 -6.99 -2.86
C GLU A 477 -10.70 -6.44 -3.97
N LEU A 478 -10.56 -7.14 -5.09
CA LEU A 478 -9.73 -6.70 -6.22
C LEU A 478 -10.26 -5.45 -6.92
N THR A 479 -11.54 -5.07 -6.72
CA THR A 479 -12.09 -3.79 -7.17
C THR A 479 -12.02 -2.68 -6.11
N MET A 480 -11.59 -3.00 -4.87
CA MET A 480 -11.28 -2.03 -3.82
C MET A 480 -9.82 -1.55 -3.89
N HIS A 481 -8.87 -2.46 -4.04
CA HIS A 481 -7.45 -2.19 -3.89
C HIS A 481 -6.88 -1.09 -4.79
N PRO A 482 -7.29 -0.89 -6.05
CA PRO A 482 -6.81 0.21 -6.86
C PRO A 482 -7.07 1.61 -6.28
N PHE A 483 -8.05 1.73 -5.40
CA PHE A 483 -8.47 2.98 -4.75
C PHE A 483 -7.95 3.13 -3.31
N CYS A 484 -7.43 2.06 -2.73
CA CYS A 484 -6.97 1.99 -1.35
C CYS A 484 -5.55 1.44 -1.28
N ARG A 485 -5.38 0.18 -0.88
CA ARG A 485 -4.10 -0.46 -0.57
C ARG A 485 -3.08 -0.37 -1.72
N ASN A 486 -3.47 -0.67 -2.94
CA ASN A 486 -2.58 -0.64 -4.11
C ASN A 486 -2.47 0.75 -4.75
N ALA A 487 -3.26 1.73 -4.29
CA ALA A 487 -3.09 3.14 -4.66
C ALA A 487 -1.81 3.75 -4.06
N VAL A 488 -1.40 3.32 -2.86
CA VAL A 488 -0.31 3.92 -2.09
C VAL A 488 0.97 3.09 -2.05
N ALA A 489 0.89 1.78 -2.39
CA ALA A 489 2.07 0.91 -2.36
C ALA A 489 1.90 -0.35 -3.22
N ALA A 490 3.01 -0.96 -3.63
CA ALA A 490 3.05 -2.26 -4.29
C ALA A 490 2.39 -3.33 -3.42
N MET A 491 1.64 -4.23 -4.06
CA MET A 491 0.82 -5.23 -3.39
C MET A 491 1.06 -6.62 -3.97
N ASP A 492 1.51 -7.54 -3.13
CA ASP A 492 1.52 -8.96 -3.46
C ASP A 492 0.17 -9.59 -3.10
N TRP A 493 -0.73 -9.64 -4.07
CA TRP A 493 -2.01 -10.32 -3.93
C TRP A 493 -1.85 -11.84 -3.80
N GLY A 494 -0.69 -12.39 -4.16
CA GLY A 494 -0.42 -13.82 -4.10
C GLY A 494 -1.00 -14.63 -5.26
N GLY A 495 -1.34 -13.99 -6.38
CA GLY A 495 -1.52 -14.66 -7.65
C GLY A 495 -2.83 -14.48 -8.39
N THR A 496 -2.71 -14.50 -9.70
CA THR A 496 -3.80 -14.70 -10.67
C THR A 496 -4.18 -16.18 -10.67
N ILE A 497 -5.37 -16.53 -10.19
CA ILE A 497 -5.77 -17.93 -9.98
C ILE A 497 -6.47 -18.48 -11.23
N MET A 498 -5.80 -19.35 -12.00
CA MET A 498 -6.41 -19.92 -13.21
C MET A 498 -7.19 -21.22 -12.99
N ASN A 499 -6.97 -21.93 -11.88
CA ASN A 499 -7.79 -23.11 -11.54
C ASN A 499 -9.25 -22.73 -11.31
N LYS A 500 -10.17 -23.56 -11.78
CA LYS A 500 -11.63 -23.39 -11.59
C LYS A 500 -12.06 -23.77 -10.17
N TYR A 501 -11.41 -24.76 -9.59
CA TYR A 501 -11.61 -25.24 -8.23
C TYR A 501 -10.30 -25.10 -7.45
N LEU A 502 -10.42 -24.75 -6.17
CA LEU A 502 -9.29 -24.49 -5.30
C LEU A 502 -8.71 -25.80 -4.75
N SER A 503 -8.25 -26.67 -5.66
CA SER A 503 -7.73 -28.00 -5.36
C SER A 503 -6.68 -28.44 -6.38
N LYS A 504 -5.81 -29.37 -5.97
CA LYS A 504 -4.72 -29.90 -6.82
C LYS A 504 -5.27 -30.59 -8.08
N ASP A 505 -6.44 -31.26 -7.97
CA ASP A 505 -7.12 -31.93 -9.09
C ASP A 505 -8.01 -31.01 -9.94
N ASN A 506 -8.11 -29.73 -9.57
CA ASN A 506 -8.98 -28.73 -10.20
C ASN A 506 -10.47 -29.17 -10.32
N LYS A 507 -10.95 -29.99 -9.39
CA LYS A 507 -12.31 -30.58 -9.41
C LYS A 507 -12.99 -30.63 -8.05
N SER A 508 -12.23 -30.71 -6.97
CA SER A 508 -12.69 -30.79 -5.59
C SER A 508 -12.60 -29.44 -4.85
N ARG A 509 -13.05 -29.36 -3.59
CA ARG A 509 -13.21 -28.15 -2.78
C ARG A 509 -14.20 -27.15 -3.39
N HIS A 510 -14.20 -25.91 -2.87
CA HIS A 510 -15.01 -24.82 -3.42
C HIS A 510 -14.38 -24.28 -4.70
N ARG A 511 -15.19 -23.57 -5.47
CA ARG A 511 -14.78 -23.00 -6.74
C ARG A 511 -14.26 -21.58 -6.59
N ARG A 512 -13.49 -21.11 -7.57
CA ARG A 512 -13.31 -19.70 -7.87
C ARG A 512 -14.62 -19.12 -8.42
N TYR A 513 -15.00 -17.90 -8.05
CA TYR A 513 -16.22 -17.22 -8.52
C TYR A 513 -15.95 -16.19 -9.62
N THR A 514 -14.73 -15.70 -9.74
CA THR A 514 -14.26 -14.84 -10.82
C THR A 514 -14.12 -15.62 -12.13
N THR A 515 -14.03 -14.92 -13.25
CA THR A 515 -13.87 -15.51 -14.56
C THR A 515 -12.41 -15.55 -15.00
N ASP A 516 -12.08 -16.25 -16.09
CA ASP A 516 -10.69 -16.33 -16.57
C ASP A 516 -10.16 -14.97 -17.00
N VAL A 517 -10.98 -14.15 -17.68
CA VAL A 517 -10.55 -12.81 -18.11
C VAL A 517 -10.46 -11.85 -16.92
N PHE A 518 -11.24 -12.06 -15.84
CA PHE A 518 -11.08 -11.33 -14.60
C PHE A 518 -9.68 -11.59 -14.00
N GLU A 519 -9.31 -12.88 -13.88
CA GLU A 519 -8.00 -13.28 -13.37
C GLU A 519 -6.86 -12.73 -14.23
N MET A 520 -6.92 -12.91 -15.54
CA MET A 520 -5.93 -12.34 -16.46
C MET A 520 -5.81 -10.80 -16.29
N ALA A 521 -6.93 -10.10 -16.15
CA ALA A 521 -6.95 -8.64 -15.97
C ALA A 521 -6.36 -8.22 -14.61
N SER A 522 -6.47 -9.06 -13.57
CA SER A 522 -5.87 -8.81 -12.26
C SER A 522 -4.34 -8.70 -12.34
N ALA A 523 -3.70 -9.44 -13.25
CA ALA A 523 -2.26 -9.36 -13.50
C ALA A 523 -1.79 -7.99 -14.01
N ILE A 524 -2.69 -7.20 -14.62
CA ILE A 524 -2.43 -5.81 -15.00
C ILE A 524 -2.89 -4.86 -13.89
N MET A 525 -4.04 -5.16 -13.25
CA MET A 525 -4.63 -4.29 -12.23
C MET A 525 -3.75 -4.18 -11.00
N ASN A 526 -3.26 -5.30 -10.49
CA ASN A 526 -2.36 -5.34 -9.34
C ASN A 526 -0.97 -4.82 -9.74
N GLN A 527 -0.34 -4.11 -8.82
CA GLN A 527 0.97 -3.53 -9.09
C GLN A 527 1.99 -4.10 -8.10
N ALA A 528 2.90 -4.91 -8.62
CA ALA A 528 4.10 -5.41 -7.96
C ALA A 528 5.17 -5.72 -9.01
N ALA A 529 6.43 -5.39 -8.73
CA ALA A 529 7.53 -5.56 -9.70
C ALA A 529 7.90 -7.02 -9.94
N ILE A 530 7.71 -7.87 -8.96
CA ILE A 530 7.71 -9.32 -9.09
C ILE A 530 6.33 -9.79 -8.66
N GLN A 531 5.60 -10.45 -9.55
CA GLN A 531 4.20 -10.76 -9.37
C GLN A 531 3.94 -12.26 -9.48
N CYS A 532 3.15 -12.80 -8.56
CA CYS A 532 2.66 -14.17 -8.64
C CYS A 532 1.68 -14.33 -9.79
N ILE A 533 1.87 -15.36 -10.58
CA ILE A 533 0.86 -15.90 -11.47
C ILE A 533 0.58 -17.34 -11.01
N ALA A 534 -0.56 -17.55 -10.36
CA ALA A 534 -0.92 -18.84 -9.77
C ALA A 534 -1.46 -19.79 -10.84
N ILE A 535 -0.55 -20.19 -11.73
CA ILE A 535 -0.76 -21.24 -12.74
C ILE A 535 -0.15 -22.55 -12.26
N TYR A 536 -0.76 -23.65 -12.63
CA TYR A 536 -0.42 -25.00 -12.20
C TYR A 536 -0.16 -25.89 -13.40
N PRO A 537 0.55 -27.05 -13.26
CA PRO A 537 0.89 -27.92 -14.39
C PRO A 537 -0.32 -28.36 -15.24
N ASN A 538 -1.49 -28.57 -14.62
CA ASN A 538 -2.74 -28.90 -15.32
C ASN A 538 -3.21 -27.77 -16.25
N ASN A 539 -2.98 -26.52 -15.89
CA ASN A 539 -3.44 -25.38 -16.67
C ASN A 539 -2.82 -25.32 -18.08
N LEU A 540 -1.61 -25.85 -18.28
CA LEU A 540 -0.98 -25.90 -19.60
C LEU A 540 -1.81 -26.67 -20.64
N SER A 541 -2.63 -27.64 -20.20
CA SER A 541 -3.51 -28.43 -21.07
C SER A 541 -4.99 -28.06 -20.95
N GLU A 542 -5.40 -27.39 -19.88
CA GLU A 542 -6.79 -27.06 -19.60
C GLU A 542 -7.21 -25.66 -20.09
N LEU A 543 -6.26 -24.73 -20.14
CA LEU A 543 -6.55 -23.35 -20.55
C LEU A 543 -6.47 -23.19 -22.09
N PRO A 544 -7.32 -22.31 -22.66
CA PRO A 544 -7.18 -21.89 -24.05
C PRO A 544 -5.82 -21.27 -24.34
N GLN A 545 -5.29 -21.49 -25.53
CA GLN A 545 -3.95 -21.02 -25.91
C GLN A 545 -3.77 -19.50 -25.76
N HIS A 546 -4.79 -18.70 -26.08
CA HIS A 546 -4.71 -17.24 -25.95
C HIS A 546 -4.56 -16.76 -24.50
N GLU A 547 -5.04 -17.50 -23.50
CA GLU A 547 -4.83 -17.22 -22.07
C GLU A 547 -3.39 -17.53 -21.67
N ILE A 548 -2.86 -18.68 -22.10
CA ILE A 548 -1.45 -19.06 -21.88
C ILE A 548 -0.52 -18.01 -22.49
N ASP A 549 -0.78 -17.59 -23.74
CA ASP A 549 0.05 -16.61 -24.46
C ASP A 549 0.03 -15.25 -23.76
N PHE A 550 -1.13 -14.82 -23.27
CA PHE A 550 -1.26 -13.60 -22.48
C PHE A 550 -0.46 -13.69 -21.17
N LEU A 551 -0.65 -14.76 -20.39
CA LEU A 551 0.03 -14.95 -19.09
C LEU A 551 1.57 -15.07 -19.25
N LYS A 552 2.04 -15.56 -20.39
CA LYS A 552 3.48 -15.51 -20.76
C LYS A 552 3.96 -14.09 -20.99
N SER A 553 3.18 -13.26 -21.67
CA SER A 553 3.62 -11.99 -22.23
C SER A 553 3.32 -10.77 -21.37
N VAL A 554 2.37 -10.83 -20.43
CA VAL A 554 2.00 -9.69 -19.58
C VAL A 554 3.20 -9.19 -18.77
N PRO A 555 3.52 -7.87 -18.81
CA PRO A 555 4.60 -7.31 -18.01
C PRO A 555 4.19 -7.08 -16.56
N THR A 556 5.16 -6.87 -15.68
CA THR A 556 4.95 -6.57 -14.26
C THR A 556 5.38 -5.17 -13.85
N THR A 557 6.01 -4.42 -14.77
CA THR A 557 6.45 -3.04 -14.55
C THR A 557 5.77 -2.07 -15.50
N TRP A 558 5.57 -0.84 -15.05
CA TRP A 558 4.76 0.13 -15.77
C TRP A 558 5.46 1.49 -15.86
N ASP A 559 5.47 2.06 -17.08
CA ASP A 559 6.00 3.40 -17.31
C ASP A 559 4.97 4.49 -17.00
N GLU A 560 3.70 4.17 -17.15
CA GLU A 560 2.60 5.10 -16.94
C GLU A 560 1.33 4.34 -16.54
N THR A 561 0.58 4.89 -15.60
CA THR A 561 -0.74 4.39 -15.17
C THR A 561 -1.77 5.50 -15.34
N LYS A 562 -2.92 5.18 -15.95
CA LYS A 562 -4.07 6.08 -16.08
C LYS A 562 -5.32 5.41 -15.52
N PHE A 563 -6.04 6.12 -14.68
CA PHE A 563 -7.38 5.74 -14.30
C PHE A 563 -8.34 6.04 -15.46
N ILE A 564 -9.16 5.06 -15.83
CA ILE A 564 -10.12 5.20 -16.92
C ILE A 564 -11.55 5.31 -16.39
N ALA A 565 -11.96 4.40 -15.50
CA ALA A 565 -13.28 4.39 -14.88
C ALA A 565 -13.28 3.49 -13.65
N GLY A 566 -14.17 3.75 -12.69
CA GLY A 566 -14.29 2.86 -11.54
C GLY A 566 -15.15 3.41 -10.42
N TYR A 567 -15.48 2.50 -9.50
CA TYR A 567 -16.09 2.80 -8.21
C TYR A 567 -15.66 1.71 -7.22
N PRO A 568 -15.14 2.07 -6.04
CA PRO A 568 -14.59 1.11 -5.07
C PRO A 568 -15.58 -0.02 -4.73
N GLY A 569 -15.11 -1.27 -4.81
CA GLY A 569 -15.90 -2.46 -4.56
C GLY A 569 -16.92 -2.82 -5.64
N LYS A 570 -17.02 -2.03 -6.72
CA LYS A 570 -17.96 -2.31 -7.82
C LYS A 570 -17.26 -2.62 -9.13
N TYR A 571 -16.32 -1.79 -9.55
CA TYR A 571 -15.51 -2.03 -10.73
C TYR A 571 -14.31 -1.10 -10.77
N ALA A 572 -13.27 -1.50 -11.50
CA ALA A 572 -12.12 -0.68 -11.78
C ALA A 572 -11.63 -0.90 -13.21
N VAL A 573 -11.27 0.17 -13.90
CA VAL A 573 -10.63 0.13 -15.22
C VAL A 573 -9.42 1.05 -15.20
N VAL A 574 -8.24 0.49 -15.48
CA VAL A 574 -6.99 1.22 -15.60
C VAL A 574 -6.33 0.96 -16.95
N ALA A 575 -5.57 1.91 -17.43
CA ALA A 575 -4.67 1.73 -18.57
C ALA A 575 -3.22 1.88 -18.09
N ARG A 576 -2.35 0.96 -18.45
CA ARG A 576 -0.94 0.96 -18.09
C ARG A 576 -0.07 0.83 -19.34
N ARG A 577 1.04 1.54 -19.39
CA ARG A 577 2.01 1.48 -20.47
C ARG A 577 3.28 0.78 -20.01
N HIS A 578 3.78 -0.12 -20.86
CA HIS A 578 5.10 -0.74 -20.74
C HIS A 578 5.81 -0.63 -22.07
N GLY A 579 6.91 0.11 -22.12
CA GLY A 579 7.54 0.49 -23.38
C GLY A 579 6.55 1.24 -24.28
N ASP A 580 6.38 0.78 -25.51
CA ASP A 580 5.45 1.37 -26.48
C ASP A 580 4.02 0.78 -26.43
N LYS A 581 3.79 -0.24 -25.57
CA LYS A 581 2.53 -0.95 -25.51
C LYS A 581 1.65 -0.44 -24.39
N TRP A 582 0.35 -0.31 -24.69
CA TRP A 582 -0.69 -0.03 -23.72
C TRP A 582 -1.51 -1.28 -23.40
N TYR A 583 -1.79 -1.47 -22.13
CA TYR A 583 -2.62 -2.52 -21.57
C TYR A 583 -3.76 -1.86 -20.77
N VAL A 584 -5.01 -2.11 -21.14
CA VAL A 584 -6.19 -1.67 -20.40
C VAL A 584 -6.79 -2.88 -19.72
N ALA A 585 -6.92 -2.83 -18.41
CA ALA A 585 -7.55 -3.87 -17.62
C ALA A 585 -8.82 -3.36 -16.96
N GLY A 586 -9.89 -4.13 -17.01
CA GLY A 586 -11.13 -3.84 -16.29
C GLY A 586 -11.58 -5.05 -15.48
N LEU A 587 -12.01 -4.81 -14.26
CA LEU A 587 -12.56 -5.79 -13.33
C LEU A 587 -14.00 -5.38 -12.95
N ASN A 588 -14.93 -6.34 -12.96
CA ASN A 588 -16.31 -6.17 -12.49
C ASN A 588 -16.49 -6.92 -11.16
N GLY A 589 -16.59 -6.21 -10.06
CA GLY A 589 -16.81 -6.75 -8.72
C GLY A 589 -18.27 -7.17 -8.43
N THR A 590 -19.20 -6.99 -9.38
CA THR A 590 -20.64 -7.19 -9.17
C THR A 590 -21.15 -8.47 -9.82
N ASP A 591 -22.33 -8.90 -9.38
CA ASP A 591 -23.06 -10.03 -9.97
C ASP A 591 -23.93 -9.63 -11.19
N GLN A 592 -23.68 -8.47 -11.79
CA GLN A 592 -24.43 -7.94 -12.94
C GLN A 592 -23.52 -7.75 -14.15
N VAL A 593 -24.10 -7.94 -15.34
CA VAL A 593 -23.42 -7.60 -16.59
C VAL A 593 -23.20 -6.09 -16.65
N MET A 594 -21.97 -5.66 -16.89
CA MET A 594 -21.62 -4.26 -16.99
C MET A 594 -21.26 -3.88 -18.41
N LYS A 595 -21.92 -2.83 -18.93
CA LYS A 595 -21.68 -2.26 -20.26
C LYS A 595 -21.09 -0.87 -20.10
N LEU A 596 -19.90 -0.64 -20.64
CA LEU A 596 -19.20 0.63 -20.55
C LEU A 596 -18.81 1.16 -21.92
N THR A 597 -18.65 2.47 -22.01
CA THR A 597 -17.92 3.12 -23.09
C THR A 597 -16.65 3.71 -22.48
N LEU A 598 -15.52 3.11 -22.77
CA LEU A 598 -14.21 3.57 -22.29
C LEU A 598 -13.72 4.72 -23.17
N ASN A 599 -13.11 5.74 -22.59
CA ASN A 599 -12.39 6.79 -23.29
C ASN A 599 -10.88 6.48 -23.23
N LEU A 600 -10.29 6.09 -24.34
CA LEU A 600 -8.91 5.65 -24.51
C LEU A 600 -8.20 6.50 -25.58
N PRO A 601 -7.94 7.79 -25.32
CA PRO A 601 -7.39 8.71 -26.31
C PRO A 601 -6.01 8.24 -26.83
N MET A 602 -5.21 7.53 -26.00
CA MET A 602 -3.93 6.97 -26.40
C MET A 602 -4.04 5.83 -27.46
N LEU A 603 -5.23 5.27 -27.61
CA LEU A 603 -5.53 4.21 -28.61
C LEU A 603 -6.47 4.69 -29.72
N ALA A 604 -6.75 6.00 -29.82
CA ALA A 604 -7.68 6.55 -30.80
C ALA A 604 -7.35 6.15 -32.23
N GLY A 605 -8.34 5.62 -32.95
CA GLY A 605 -8.22 5.17 -34.33
C GLY A 605 -7.45 3.87 -34.55
N LYS A 606 -6.84 3.28 -33.50
CA LYS A 606 -6.05 2.05 -33.58
C LYS A 606 -6.93 0.79 -33.56
N SER A 607 -6.45 -0.27 -34.23
CA SER A 607 -6.94 -1.64 -34.03
C SER A 607 -6.21 -2.25 -32.84
N VAL A 608 -6.94 -2.88 -31.94
CA VAL A 608 -6.46 -3.40 -30.65
C VAL A 608 -6.91 -4.84 -30.45
N THR A 609 -6.17 -5.63 -29.69
CA THR A 609 -6.61 -6.94 -29.22
C THR A 609 -7.51 -6.75 -28.00
N TYR A 610 -8.68 -7.37 -28.02
CA TYR A 610 -9.67 -7.30 -26.96
C TYR A 610 -9.99 -8.70 -26.45
N TYR A 611 -9.62 -8.98 -25.19
CA TYR A 611 -10.01 -10.18 -24.45
C TYR A 611 -11.29 -9.88 -23.70
N HIS A 612 -12.26 -10.74 -23.86
CA HIS A 612 -13.60 -10.62 -23.28
C HIS A 612 -14.25 -11.98 -23.08
N GLU A 613 -15.43 -11.98 -22.52
CA GLU A 613 -16.18 -13.20 -22.26
C GLU A 613 -17.51 -13.19 -22.92
N THR A 614 -17.98 -14.39 -23.29
CA THR A 614 -19.34 -14.63 -23.78
C THR A 614 -20.00 -15.70 -22.91
N ALA A 615 -21.32 -15.60 -22.74
CA ALA A 615 -22.06 -16.64 -22.05
C ALA A 615 -21.81 -18.00 -22.71
N SER A 616 -21.59 -19.03 -21.89
CA SER A 616 -21.45 -20.40 -22.39
C SER A 616 -22.74 -20.87 -23.09
N LYS A 617 -22.59 -21.64 -24.16
CA LYS A 617 -23.71 -22.33 -24.80
C LYS A 617 -24.25 -23.45 -23.92
N ASP A 618 -23.42 -24.05 -23.10
CA ASP A 618 -23.84 -25.00 -22.07
C ASP A 618 -24.46 -24.24 -20.90
N LYS A 619 -25.77 -24.41 -20.70
CA LYS A 619 -26.51 -23.78 -19.60
C LYS A 619 -26.07 -24.24 -18.20
N LYS A 620 -25.33 -25.37 -18.11
CA LYS A 620 -24.77 -25.86 -16.85
C LYS A 620 -23.37 -25.34 -16.56
N ALA A 621 -22.73 -24.69 -17.52
CA ALA A 621 -21.40 -24.09 -17.31
C ALA A 621 -21.47 -22.99 -16.27
N LEU A 622 -20.58 -23.07 -15.28
CA LEU A 622 -20.49 -22.11 -14.18
C LEU A 622 -19.73 -20.84 -14.59
N TRP A 623 -18.92 -20.92 -15.63
CA TRP A 623 -18.09 -19.81 -16.12
C TRP A 623 -18.45 -19.47 -17.58
N PRO A 624 -18.39 -18.20 -17.95
CA PRO A 624 -18.42 -17.79 -19.35
C PRO A 624 -17.17 -18.29 -20.09
N VAL A 625 -17.20 -18.23 -21.40
CA VAL A 625 -16.08 -18.62 -22.26
C VAL A 625 -15.24 -17.38 -22.58
N SER A 626 -13.95 -17.44 -22.29
CA SER A 626 -13.01 -16.41 -22.69
C SER A 626 -12.79 -16.40 -24.20
N GLN A 627 -12.66 -15.24 -24.77
CA GLN A 627 -12.44 -15.03 -26.19
C GLN A 627 -11.50 -13.85 -26.44
N MET A 628 -10.81 -13.90 -27.57
CA MET A 628 -9.97 -12.83 -28.07
C MET A 628 -10.42 -12.41 -29.46
N LYS A 629 -10.47 -11.10 -29.74
CA LYS A 629 -10.77 -10.56 -31.07
C LYS A 629 -10.08 -9.22 -31.30
N THR A 630 -9.89 -8.86 -32.56
CA THR A 630 -9.45 -7.52 -32.94
C THR A 630 -10.65 -6.59 -33.05
N VAL A 631 -10.57 -5.43 -32.40
CA VAL A 631 -11.58 -4.38 -32.48
C VAL A 631 -10.92 -3.04 -32.79
N LYS A 632 -11.69 -2.08 -33.28
CA LYS A 632 -11.19 -0.73 -33.57
C LYS A 632 -11.69 0.25 -32.53
N VAL A 633 -10.79 0.98 -31.90
CA VAL A 633 -11.09 2.16 -31.09
C VAL A 633 -11.49 3.28 -32.05
N ASP A 634 -12.56 4.02 -31.79
CA ASP A 634 -12.98 5.10 -32.68
C ASP A 634 -11.97 6.26 -32.74
N LYS A 635 -12.16 7.20 -33.66
CA LYS A 635 -11.24 8.35 -33.82
C LYS A 635 -11.23 9.30 -32.62
N LYS A 636 -12.26 9.23 -31.74
CA LYS A 636 -12.36 10.01 -30.51
C LYS A 636 -11.79 9.26 -29.29
N GLY A 637 -11.30 8.04 -29.48
CA GLY A 637 -10.78 7.19 -28.40
C GLY A 637 -11.85 6.36 -27.69
N ASN A 638 -13.09 6.29 -28.18
CA ASN A 638 -14.13 5.53 -27.49
C ASN A 638 -14.12 4.05 -27.91
N LEU A 639 -14.31 3.17 -26.94
CA LEU A 639 -14.48 1.73 -27.12
C LEU A 639 -15.65 1.24 -26.27
N LYS A 640 -16.66 0.61 -26.89
CA LYS A 640 -17.74 -0.06 -26.15
C LYS A 640 -17.29 -1.44 -25.73
N VAL A 641 -17.44 -1.76 -24.45
CA VAL A 641 -17.02 -3.02 -23.83
C VAL A 641 -18.12 -3.60 -22.95
N VAL A 642 -18.01 -4.90 -22.69
CA VAL A 642 -18.92 -5.63 -21.80
C VAL A 642 -18.07 -6.50 -20.87
N MET A 643 -18.35 -6.45 -19.57
CA MET A 643 -17.84 -7.38 -18.57
C MET A 643 -18.99 -8.24 -18.04
N GLN A 644 -18.79 -9.55 -17.95
CA GLN A 644 -19.74 -10.48 -17.33
C GLN A 644 -19.78 -10.27 -15.80
N PRO A 645 -20.75 -10.83 -15.08
CA PRO A 645 -20.73 -10.86 -13.62
C PRO A 645 -19.41 -11.45 -13.10
N LYS A 646 -18.74 -10.74 -12.18
CA LYS A 646 -17.40 -11.11 -11.68
C LYS A 646 -16.38 -11.39 -12.79
N GLY A 647 -16.57 -10.71 -13.92
CA GLY A 647 -15.79 -10.86 -15.14
C GLY A 647 -14.82 -9.71 -15.37
N GLY A 648 -13.97 -9.88 -16.37
CA GLY A 648 -12.96 -8.91 -16.73
C GLY A 648 -13.00 -8.45 -18.18
N LEU A 649 -12.12 -7.54 -18.50
CA LEU A 649 -11.73 -7.18 -19.87
C LEU A 649 -10.25 -6.83 -19.93
N ILE A 650 -9.65 -7.10 -21.10
CA ILE A 650 -8.29 -6.62 -21.41
C ILE A 650 -8.30 -6.04 -22.82
N VAL A 651 -7.63 -4.90 -22.99
CA VAL A 651 -7.33 -4.33 -24.31
C VAL A 651 -5.84 -4.07 -24.38
N GLU A 652 -5.18 -4.55 -25.44
CA GLU A 652 -3.74 -4.35 -25.63
C GLU A 652 -3.38 -3.87 -27.05
N LYS A 653 -2.33 -3.03 -27.16
CA LYS A 653 -1.78 -2.51 -28.41
C LYS A 653 -0.32 -2.14 -28.27
#